data_1b011131b35580d31a4a1025cad1aea1
#
_entry.id   1b011131b35580d31a4a1025cad1aea1
#
_cell.length_a   1.000
_cell.length_b   1.000
_cell.length_c   1.000
_cell.angle_alpha   90.00
_cell.angle_beta   90.00
_cell.angle_gamma   90.00
#
_symmetry.space_group_name_H-M   'P 1'
#
loop_
_entity.id
_entity.type
_entity.pdbx_description
1 polymer ?
#
loop_
_entity_poly.entity_id
_entity_poly.type
_entity_poly.pdbx_seq_one_letter_code
_entity_poly.pdbx_strand_id
1 'polypeptide(L)'
;MTKENLLQHLQECCDRLFGCSLEMATEKQVYRAVCVAVRELLEDDRRAFVEQTRAEQRKQVYYMSMEFLVGTSLRNNLYNMGLLEPAGEILHDLGFSLESLCALEPDAGLGNGGLGRLASCYMDAATGLNYPVTGFSIRYEFGIFRQKIVDGWQMEFPDNWLEMGDVWLHTRKDDAVEVRFGGQVHEWMDGDKFKTAQTGYQSVIAVPHDLYISGYGSKAVNKLTLWSASMPQSFDMNAFSRGDYVRALEQNTMAEAISKVLYPADNHINGKRLRLRQQYLLVSSSLQSILNEHLKNYHTLDNLADKVAVHINDTHPALCVPELMRLLVDEHDYSWERAWEITCATLSYTNHTVMAEALERWPVDLFREQLPRIYAICQEINRRLMEKLHCVYPNDPGKWEYMAAVTNSEVRMANLCLACCHKINGVSQLHTEILEKTIFRDYYNLDHSRFLNITNGIAYRRWLCQSNPALTGYLQSLIGDGFLNDANALEALLQYRDDPDVLENLQAIKRKNKVRLAAYIAKHNGVNVDPDSIFDVQVKRLHEYKRQLLNVLHILTLYNDIKDHPEKPVYPQTFIFAAKASAGYYLAKQIISLIVAVSNLVNSDPQVQNKLKVVFIEDYKVSLAEIIIPAADLSEQISVAGKEASGTSNMKLMINGAVTLGTLDGANVEIRERVDDENMFLFGMTADEVQALWQRGYDPRQFLTPELDRVLQMLTSGVLGQRFDDVAASLLTPRFGAADSYMTVADFASYKAAKAHAVEVYQDRTRFAKMSLTNIARAGIFSSDRSVEQYAREIWDL
;
A
#
# COMPACT_ATOMS: atom_id res chain seq x y z
N MET A 1 11.95 27.60 -14.47
CA MET A 1 13.18 28.11 -13.81
C MET A 1 14.33 27.90 -14.76
N THR A 2 15.25 28.90 -14.94
CA THR A 2 16.44 28.70 -15.80
C THR A 2 17.50 27.90 -15.04
N LYS A 3 18.47 27.30 -15.77
CA LYS A 3 19.60 26.55 -15.17
C LYS A 3 20.42 27.43 -14.23
N GLU A 4 20.65 28.69 -14.61
CA GLU A 4 21.41 29.66 -13.81
C GLU A 4 20.69 29.96 -12.48
N ASN A 5 19.37 30.20 -12.51
CA ASN A 5 18.59 30.46 -11.30
C ASN A 5 18.56 29.24 -10.37
N LEU A 6 18.47 28.03 -10.94
CA LEU A 6 18.53 26.81 -10.14
C LEU A 6 19.90 26.64 -9.48
N LEU A 7 21.01 26.87 -10.21
CA LEU A 7 22.36 26.79 -9.66
C LEU A 7 22.55 27.79 -8.51
N GLN A 8 22.10 29.03 -8.73
CA GLN A 8 22.18 30.07 -7.69
C GLN A 8 21.41 29.64 -6.44
N HIS A 9 20.20 29.14 -6.58
CA HIS A 9 19.38 28.70 -5.45
C HIS A 9 20.02 27.51 -4.69
N LEU A 10 20.58 26.53 -5.42
CA LEU A 10 21.33 25.42 -4.83
C LEU A 10 22.55 25.92 -4.03
N GLN A 11 23.30 26.90 -4.58
CA GLN A 11 24.45 27.50 -3.93
C GLN A 11 24.06 28.22 -2.64
N GLU A 12 22.97 29.03 -2.68
CA GLU A 12 22.43 29.74 -1.51
C GLU A 12 21.97 28.76 -0.41
N CYS A 13 21.33 27.66 -0.78
CA CYS A 13 20.95 26.61 0.16
C CYS A 13 22.16 25.92 0.80
N CYS A 14 23.20 25.63 0.02
CA CYS A 14 24.41 25.00 0.53
C CYS A 14 25.17 25.93 1.51
N ASP A 15 25.34 27.19 1.13
CA ASP A 15 25.97 28.17 1.99
C ASP A 15 25.21 28.39 3.30
N ARG A 16 23.89 28.55 3.23
CA ARG A 16 23.01 28.70 4.41
C ARG A 16 23.04 27.52 5.37
N LEU A 17 23.08 26.28 4.83
CA LEU A 17 23.04 25.06 5.63
C LEU A 17 24.40 24.67 6.20
N PHE A 18 25.47 24.89 5.44
CA PHE A 18 26.79 24.33 5.74
C PHE A 18 27.93 25.34 5.73
N GLY A 19 27.70 26.58 5.32
CA GLY A 19 28.71 27.63 5.26
C GLY A 19 29.80 27.39 4.23
N CYS A 20 29.50 26.66 3.15
CA CYS A 20 30.46 26.31 2.10
C CYS A 20 29.81 26.36 0.70
N SER A 21 30.67 26.45 -0.33
CA SER A 21 30.21 26.32 -1.72
C SER A 21 29.88 24.88 -2.06
N LEU A 22 29.03 24.68 -3.10
CA LEU A 22 28.68 23.34 -3.59
C LEU A 22 29.93 22.51 -3.99
N GLU A 23 30.94 23.15 -4.57
CA GLU A 23 32.18 22.51 -4.99
C GLU A 23 32.99 21.96 -3.81
N MET A 24 32.87 22.55 -2.64
CA MET A 24 33.58 22.16 -1.40
C MET A 24 32.74 21.21 -0.53
N ALA A 25 31.48 21.02 -0.86
CA ALA A 25 30.54 20.21 -0.08
C ALA A 25 30.74 18.71 -0.32
N THR A 26 30.46 17.92 0.70
CA THR A 26 30.38 16.43 0.57
C THR A 26 29.10 16.02 -0.16
N GLU A 27 29.07 14.82 -0.75
CA GLU A 27 27.86 14.27 -1.41
C GLU A 27 26.60 14.35 -0.52
N LYS A 28 26.71 14.05 0.78
CA LYS A 28 25.59 14.17 1.72
C LYS A 28 25.12 15.61 1.92
N GLN A 29 26.04 16.57 1.95
CA GLN A 29 25.71 18.00 2.06
C GLN A 29 25.04 18.50 0.78
N VAL A 30 25.56 18.11 -0.40
CA VAL A 30 24.96 18.43 -1.70
C VAL A 30 23.56 17.83 -1.80
N TYR A 31 23.38 16.55 -1.43
CA TYR A 31 22.06 15.93 -1.37
C TYR A 31 21.07 16.75 -0.53
N ARG A 32 21.46 17.12 0.72
CA ARG A 32 20.58 17.91 1.60
C ARG A 32 20.29 19.30 1.02
N ALA A 33 21.29 19.96 0.42
CA ALA A 33 21.10 21.27 -0.22
C ALA A 33 20.11 21.19 -1.39
N VAL A 34 20.23 20.17 -2.24
CA VAL A 34 19.31 19.93 -3.36
C VAL A 34 17.89 19.64 -2.87
N CYS A 35 17.74 18.78 -1.86
CA CYS A 35 16.44 18.48 -1.28
C CYS A 35 15.76 19.71 -0.65
N VAL A 36 16.51 20.54 0.07
CA VAL A 36 15.99 21.78 0.67
C VAL A 36 15.59 22.78 -0.41
N ALA A 37 16.41 22.96 -1.44
CA ALA A 37 16.07 23.85 -2.55
C ALA A 37 14.78 23.42 -3.27
N VAL A 38 14.65 22.12 -3.57
CA VAL A 38 13.43 21.57 -4.18
C VAL A 38 12.22 21.74 -3.26
N ARG A 39 12.38 21.51 -1.95
CA ARG A 39 11.30 21.70 -0.97
C ARG A 39 10.86 23.18 -0.91
N GLU A 40 11.78 24.13 -0.91
CA GLU A 40 11.44 25.57 -0.90
C GLU A 40 10.64 25.98 -2.13
N LEU A 41 11.00 25.46 -3.30
CA LEU A 41 10.20 25.67 -4.52
C LEU A 41 8.79 25.09 -4.41
N LEU A 42 8.66 23.92 -3.79
CA LEU A 42 7.36 23.31 -3.53
C LEU A 42 6.54 24.11 -2.50
N GLU A 43 7.18 24.71 -1.50
CA GLU A 43 6.51 25.56 -0.52
C GLU A 43 5.92 26.82 -1.16
N ASP A 44 6.64 27.44 -2.11
CA ASP A 44 6.15 28.60 -2.86
C ASP A 44 4.98 28.25 -3.79
N ASP A 45 5.12 27.19 -4.58
CA ASP A 45 4.03 26.68 -5.44
C ASP A 45 2.81 26.27 -4.58
N ARG A 46 3.02 25.63 -3.42
CA ARG A 46 1.96 25.28 -2.45
C ARG A 46 1.21 26.52 -1.96
N ARG A 47 1.92 27.57 -1.59
CA ARG A 47 1.30 28.82 -1.11
C ARG A 47 0.37 29.40 -2.17
N ALA A 48 0.86 29.52 -3.40
CA ALA A 48 0.08 30.01 -4.51
C ALA A 48 -1.16 29.14 -4.78
N PHE A 49 -1.02 27.81 -4.75
CA PHE A 49 -2.11 26.88 -4.96
C PHE A 49 -3.19 26.96 -3.87
N VAL A 50 -2.79 27.11 -2.59
CA VAL A 50 -3.74 27.29 -1.48
C VAL A 50 -4.50 28.62 -1.61
N GLU A 51 -3.83 29.72 -1.95
CA GLU A 51 -4.46 31.02 -2.19
C GLU A 51 -5.49 30.93 -3.32
N GLN A 52 -5.13 30.30 -4.42
CA GLN A 52 -6.03 30.08 -5.56
C GLN A 52 -7.27 29.27 -5.15
N THR A 53 -7.09 28.09 -4.53
CA THR A 53 -8.21 27.20 -4.16
C THR A 53 -9.14 27.84 -3.13
N ARG A 54 -8.62 28.70 -2.24
CA ARG A 54 -9.42 29.51 -1.32
C ARG A 54 -10.23 30.57 -2.03
N ALA A 55 -9.59 31.32 -2.94
CA ALA A 55 -10.27 32.37 -3.71
C ALA A 55 -11.41 31.78 -4.55
N GLU A 56 -11.22 30.60 -5.10
CA GLU A 56 -12.19 29.84 -5.87
C GLU A 56 -13.20 29.09 -4.99
N GLN A 57 -13.05 29.08 -3.68
CA GLN A 57 -13.86 28.36 -2.71
C GLN A 57 -14.00 26.84 -3.03
N ARG A 58 -12.96 26.22 -3.55
CA ARG A 58 -12.96 24.83 -3.95
C ARG A 58 -13.10 23.90 -2.75
N LYS A 59 -13.89 22.84 -2.92
CA LYS A 59 -14.07 21.77 -1.93
C LYS A 59 -12.72 21.09 -1.67
N GLN A 60 -12.36 20.90 -0.39
CA GLN A 60 -11.12 20.30 0.05
C GLN A 60 -11.33 18.81 0.33
N VAL A 61 -10.46 17.97 -0.15
CA VAL A 61 -10.49 16.52 0.12
C VAL A 61 -9.41 16.15 1.14
N TYR A 62 -9.81 15.33 2.10
CA TYR A 62 -8.92 14.81 3.13
C TYR A 62 -8.90 13.28 3.07
N TYR A 63 -7.75 12.70 2.70
CA TYR A 63 -7.58 11.28 2.51
C TYR A 63 -6.90 10.65 3.74
N MET A 64 -7.69 9.92 4.53
CA MET A 64 -7.26 9.31 5.79
C MET A 64 -6.71 7.92 5.56
N SER A 65 -5.43 7.67 5.83
CA SER A 65 -4.83 6.34 5.71
C SER A 65 -3.78 6.09 6.78
N MET A 66 -3.72 4.85 7.29
CA MET A 66 -2.66 4.44 8.22
C MET A 66 -1.29 4.37 7.55
N GLU A 67 -1.23 4.29 6.23
CA GLU A 67 0.03 4.18 5.51
C GLU A 67 0.02 4.94 4.18
N PHE A 68 1.17 5.52 3.84
CA PHE A 68 1.49 6.07 2.53
C PHE A 68 2.89 5.58 2.12
N LEU A 69 2.95 4.64 1.20
CA LEU A 69 4.23 4.09 0.73
C LEU A 69 4.80 4.99 -0.38
N VAL A 70 5.34 6.13 0.05
CA VAL A 70 5.80 7.21 -0.84
C VAL A 70 7.01 6.77 -1.67
N GLY A 71 7.95 6.06 -1.07
CA GLY A 71 9.27 5.78 -1.64
C GLY A 71 10.21 6.97 -1.49
N THR A 72 11.06 7.22 -2.49
CA THR A 72 11.94 8.39 -2.55
C THR A 72 11.25 9.58 -3.19
N SER A 73 11.58 10.80 -2.74
CA SER A 73 10.94 12.06 -3.15
C SER A 73 11.78 12.87 -4.14
N LEU A 74 13.12 12.84 -4.05
CA LEU A 74 13.99 13.72 -4.83
C LEU A 74 13.78 13.57 -6.33
N ARG A 75 13.98 12.35 -6.85
CA ARG A 75 13.81 12.08 -8.29
C ARG A 75 12.38 12.38 -8.75
N ASN A 76 11.38 11.99 -7.97
CA ASN A 76 9.97 12.21 -8.31
C ASN A 76 9.63 13.68 -8.40
N ASN A 77 10.06 14.49 -7.44
CA ASN A 77 9.82 15.94 -7.45
C ASN A 77 10.55 16.63 -8.61
N LEU A 78 11.84 16.32 -8.82
CA LEU A 78 12.59 16.87 -9.96
C LEU A 78 11.94 16.50 -11.30
N TYR A 79 11.46 15.27 -11.46
CA TYR A 79 10.76 14.83 -12.66
C TYR A 79 9.43 15.58 -12.86
N ASN A 80 8.59 15.65 -11.84
CA ASN A 80 7.29 16.30 -11.91
C ASN A 80 7.39 17.81 -12.16
N MET A 81 8.42 18.46 -11.64
CA MET A 81 8.69 19.90 -11.81
C MET A 81 9.45 20.22 -13.11
N GLY A 82 9.84 19.20 -13.90
CA GLY A 82 10.65 19.42 -15.13
C GLY A 82 12.08 19.86 -14.84
N LEU A 83 12.61 19.56 -13.65
CA LEU A 83 13.94 19.97 -13.19
C LEU A 83 14.96 18.82 -13.22
N LEU A 84 14.58 17.62 -13.68
CA LEU A 84 15.45 16.45 -13.61
C LEU A 84 16.72 16.61 -14.46
N GLU A 85 16.56 17.04 -15.72
CA GLU A 85 17.68 17.28 -16.64
C GLU A 85 18.53 18.49 -16.22
N PRO A 86 17.96 19.69 -15.93
CA PRO A 86 18.75 20.83 -15.50
C PRO A 86 19.55 20.56 -14.21
N ALA A 87 18.95 19.86 -13.24
CA ALA A 87 19.65 19.49 -12.00
C ALA A 87 20.76 18.47 -12.28
N GLY A 88 20.52 17.48 -13.14
CA GLY A 88 21.55 16.50 -13.54
C GLY A 88 22.74 17.15 -14.21
N GLU A 89 22.54 18.10 -15.13
CA GLU A 89 23.62 18.86 -15.78
C GLU A 89 24.42 19.72 -14.80
N ILE A 90 23.74 20.45 -13.90
CA ILE A 90 24.41 21.27 -12.87
C ILE A 90 25.30 20.39 -11.99
N LEU A 91 24.77 19.29 -11.51
CA LEU A 91 25.50 18.38 -10.64
C LEU A 91 26.69 17.75 -11.36
N HIS A 92 26.52 17.37 -12.63
CA HIS A 92 27.61 16.83 -13.45
C HIS A 92 28.72 17.85 -13.67
N ASP A 93 28.38 19.10 -13.95
CA ASP A 93 29.35 20.19 -14.13
C ASP A 93 30.15 20.47 -12.83
N LEU A 94 29.57 20.19 -11.68
CA LEU A 94 30.20 20.28 -10.35
C LEU A 94 30.92 18.98 -9.91
N GLY A 95 30.92 17.93 -10.77
CA GLY A 95 31.58 16.65 -10.48
C GLY A 95 30.75 15.68 -9.65
N PHE A 96 29.45 15.89 -9.49
CA PHE A 96 28.53 14.99 -8.77
C PHE A 96 27.63 14.22 -9.75
N SER A 97 27.17 13.05 -9.31
CA SER A 97 26.18 12.25 -10.05
C SER A 97 24.81 12.38 -9.40
N LEU A 98 23.81 12.80 -10.16
CA LEU A 98 22.42 12.84 -9.67
C LEU A 98 21.96 11.43 -9.22
N GLU A 99 22.39 10.38 -9.92
CA GLU A 99 22.07 8.99 -9.54
C GLU A 99 22.65 8.62 -8.17
N SER A 100 23.91 9.02 -7.91
CA SER A 100 24.55 8.80 -6.61
C SER A 100 23.83 9.57 -5.49
N LEU A 101 23.43 10.80 -5.75
CA LEU A 101 22.67 11.58 -4.78
C LEU A 101 21.28 10.98 -4.50
N CYS A 102 20.56 10.56 -5.54
CA CYS A 102 19.26 9.86 -5.37
C CYS A 102 19.41 8.55 -4.59
N ALA A 103 20.56 7.86 -4.72
CA ALA A 103 20.85 6.63 -3.97
C ALA A 103 21.13 6.85 -2.47
N LEU A 104 21.41 8.09 -2.04
CA LEU A 104 21.53 8.45 -0.62
C LEU A 104 20.17 8.58 0.08
N GLU A 105 19.09 8.80 -0.68
CA GLU A 105 17.75 8.96 -0.13
C GLU A 105 17.16 7.62 0.30
N PRO A 106 16.78 7.45 1.58
CA PRO A 106 16.03 6.27 2.00
C PRO A 106 14.58 6.36 1.52
N ASP A 107 13.97 5.21 1.25
CA ASP A 107 12.52 5.16 1.12
C ASP A 107 11.87 5.63 2.42
N ALA A 108 10.88 6.51 2.34
CA ALA A 108 10.17 6.97 3.54
C ALA A 108 9.46 5.81 4.24
N GLY A 109 9.73 5.63 5.54
CA GLY A 109 9.20 4.56 6.38
C GLY A 109 7.73 4.75 6.77
N LEU A 110 6.87 5.14 5.82
CA LEU A 110 5.49 5.56 6.05
C LEU A 110 4.46 4.55 5.56
N GLY A 111 4.88 3.42 5.02
CA GLY A 111 3.98 2.42 4.46
C GLY A 111 4.61 1.04 4.36
N ASN A 112 3.79 0.05 4.02
CA ASN A 112 4.21 -1.36 3.95
C ASN A 112 3.84 -2.03 2.62
N GLY A 113 2.62 -1.82 2.12
CA GLY A 113 2.10 -2.64 1.04
C GLY A 113 1.24 -1.91 0.01
N GLY A 114 0.32 -2.67 -0.59
CA GLY A 114 -0.55 -2.18 -1.66
C GLY A 114 -1.41 -1.00 -1.27
N LEU A 115 -1.97 -1.03 -0.05
CA LEU A 115 -2.80 0.05 0.51
C LEU A 115 -2.05 1.38 0.53
N GLY A 116 -0.85 1.39 1.12
CA GLY A 116 -0.04 2.61 1.25
C GLY A 116 0.50 3.09 -0.08
N ARG A 117 0.87 2.17 -1.00
CA ARG A 117 1.32 2.59 -2.33
C ARG A 117 0.16 3.17 -3.16
N LEU A 118 -1.04 2.62 -3.04
CA LEU A 118 -2.24 3.16 -3.69
C LEU A 118 -2.52 4.59 -3.21
N ALA A 119 -2.52 4.81 -1.89
CA ALA A 119 -2.71 6.13 -1.30
C ALA A 119 -1.69 7.15 -1.85
N SER A 120 -0.41 6.75 -1.97
CA SER A 120 0.63 7.59 -2.56
C SER A 120 0.41 7.85 -4.06
N CYS A 121 -0.06 6.85 -4.83
CA CYS A 121 -0.41 7.04 -6.24
C CYS A 121 -1.58 8.01 -6.42
N TYR A 122 -2.54 7.99 -5.51
CA TYR A 122 -3.69 8.89 -5.56
C TYR A 122 -3.31 10.34 -5.20
N MET A 123 -2.38 10.53 -4.25
CA MET A 123 -1.85 11.87 -3.97
C MET A 123 -1.12 12.46 -5.17
N ASP A 124 -0.28 11.67 -5.84
CA ASP A 124 0.42 12.06 -7.07
C ASP A 124 -0.55 12.45 -8.18
N ALA A 125 -1.53 11.59 -8.47
CA ALA A 125 -2.55 11.82 -9.48
C ALA A 125 -3.42 13.05 -9.18
N ALA A 126 -3.93 13.17 -7.93
CA ALA A 126 -4.75 14.31 -7.53
C ALA A 126 -4.00 15.63 -7.70
N THR A 127 -2.70 15.65 -7.41
CA THR A 127 -1.87 16.84 -7.60
C THR A 127 -1.68 17.16 -9.08
N GLY A 128 -1.41 16.14 -9.91
CA GLY A 128 -1.32 16.31 -11.37
C GLY A 128 -2.61 16.84 -12.00
N LEU A 129 -3.76 16.42 -11.46
CA LEU A 129 -5.10 16.84 -11.89
C LEU A 129 -5.58 18.16 -11.23
N ASN A 130 -4.73 18.83 -10.46
CA ASN A 130 -5.05 20.06 -9.74
C ASN A 130 -6.20 19.95 -8.72
N TYR A 131 -6.48 18.77 -8.17
CA TYR A 131 -7.43 18.63 -7.07
C TYR A 131 -6.78 18.98 -5.73
N PRO A 132 -7.45 19.78 -4.86
CA PRO A 132 -6.92 20.11 -3.53
C PRO A 132 -7.14 18.95 -2.56
N VAL A 133 -6.12 18.14 -2.37
CA VAL A 133 -6.14 16.95 -1.52
C VAL A 133 -5.07 17.05 -0.44
N THR A 134 -5.43 16.74 0.79
CA THR A 134 -4.48 16.53 1.89
C THR A 134 -4.57 15.10 2.38
N GLY A 135 -3.44 14.38 2.36
CA GLY A 135 -3.33 13.07 3.00
C GLY A 135 -3.03 13.22 4.50
N PHE A 136 -3.58 12.33 5.31
CA PHE A 136 -3.25 12.25 6.74
C PHE A 136 -2.78 10.86 7.12
N SER A 137 -1.66 10.79 7.87
CA SER A 137 -1.10 9.56 8.43
C SER A 137 -0.30 9.84 9.70
N ILE A 138 0.43 8.83 10.18
CA ILE A 138 1.34 8.94 11.33
C ILE A 138 2.77 9.01 10.79
N ARG A 139 3.62 9.85 11.41
CA ARG A 139 5.05 9.88 11.16
C ARG A 139 5.73 8.75 11.94
N TYR A 140 5.75 7.56 11.36
CA TYR A 140 6.44 6.42 11.98
C TYR A 140 7.95 6.66 12.00
N GLU A 141 8.54 6.62 13.19
CA GLU A 141 9.97 6.89 13.34
C GLU A 141 10.84 5.80 12.71
N PHE A 142 10.40 4.54 12.84
CA PHE A 142 11.14 3.36 12.37
C PHE A 142 10.41 2.56 11.29
N GLY A 143 9.45 3.17 10.59
CA GLY A 143 8.65 2.50 9.56
C GLY A 143 7.94 1.26 10.09
N ILE A 144 7.82 0.23 9.24
CA ILE A 144 7.38 -1.10 9.69
C ILE A 144 8.57 -1.89 10.26
N PHE A 145 9.62 -2.04 9.51
CA PHE A 145 10.95 -2.56 9.84
C PHE A 145 11.82 -2.66 8.57
N ARG A 146 13.14 -2.67 8.75
CA ARG A 146 14.11 -3.11 7.75
C ARG A 146 14.30 -4.63 7.89
N GLN A 147 14.11 -5.36 6.79
CA GLN A 147 14.25 -6.81 6.75
C GLN A 147 15.70 -7.23 6.52
N LYS A 148 16.15 -8.24 7.27
CA LYS A 148 17.35 -9.01 7.00
C LYS A 148 17.03 -10.50 7.09
N ILE A 149 17.72 -11.29 6.26
CA ILE A 149 17.71 -12.75 6.39
C ILE A 149 18.97 -13.16 7.12
N VAL A 150 18.81 -13.73 8.31
CA VAL A 150 19.91 -14.22 9.16
C VAL A 150 19.67 -15.70 9.38
N ASP A 151 20.63 -16.55 9.04
CA ASP A 151 20.51 -18.01 9.13
C ASP A 151 19.25 -18.57 8.48
N GLY A 152 18.86 -17.99 7.33
CA GLY A 152 17.66 -18.38 6.60
C GLY A 152 16.34 -17.85 7.17
N TRP A 153 16.36 -17.04 8.22
CA TRP A 153 15.17 -16.53 8.91
C TRP A 153 15.03 -15.01 8.77
N GLN A 154 13.78 -14.54 8.59
CA GLN A 154 13.50 -13.10 8.60
C GLN A 154 13.70 -12.50 9.97
N MET A 155 14.58 -11.51 10.06
CA MET A 155 14.80 -10.64 11.21
C MET A 155 14.35 -9.22 10.90
N GLU A 156 13.76 -8.56 11.90
CA GLU A 156 13.24 -7.20 11.83
C GLU A 156 14.16 -6.24 12.57
N PHE A 157 14.60 -5.18 11.88
CA PHE A 157 15.42 -4.10 12.43
C PHE A 157 14.73 -2.75 12.27
N PRO A 158 15.03 -1.75 13.11
CA PRO A 158 14.54 -0.39 12.92
C PRO A 158 14.91 0.14 11.53
N ASP A 159 13.95 0.78 10.87
CA ASP A 159 14.18 1.49 9.60
C ASP A 159 14.41 2.97 9.90
N ASN A 160 15.69 3.37 10.02
CA ASN A 160 16.10 4.73 10.41
C ASN A 160 16.02 5.72 9.22
N TRP A 161 14.92 5.72 8.51
CA TRP A 161 14.73 6.56 7.32
C TRP A 161 14.82 8.07 7.58
N LEU A 162 14.51 8.52 8.80
CA LEU A 162 14.57 9.94 9.16
C LEU A 162 15.98 10.53 9.18
N GLU A 163 17.05 9.73 9.29
CA GLU A 163 18.43 10.24 9.30
C GLU A 163 18.76 11.09 8.07
N MET A 164 18.22 10.74 6.91
CA MET A 164 18.40 11.46 5.65
C MET A 164 17.07 11.95 5.05
N GLY A 165 15.95 11.32 5.43
CA GLY A 165 14.62 11.64 4.92
C GLY A 165 13.90 12.79 5.64
N ASP A 166 14.41 13.22 6.80
CA ASP A 166 13.84 14.34 7.59
C ASP A 166 13.82 15.66 6.81
N VAL A 167 14.73 15.81 5.85
CA VAL A 167 14.88 17.00 5.02
C VAL A 167 13.60 17.36 4.24
N TRP A 168 12.74 16.39 3.99
CA TRP A 168 11.46 16.57 3.29
C TRP A 168 10.32 17.05 4.19
N LEU A 169 10.50 17.02 5.51
CA LEU A 169 9.45 17.30 6.47
C LEU A 169 9.48 18.75 6.95
N HIS A 170 8.33 19.39 6.90
CA HIS A 170 8.11 20.72 7.51
C HIS A 170 7.27 20.57 8.78
N THR A 171 7.87 20.80 9.96
CA THR A 171 7.21 20.63 11.26
C THR A 171 6.46 21.89 11.67
N ARG A 172 5.17 21.77 11.99
CA ARG A 172 4.31 22.89 12.45
C ARG A 172 3.93 22.72 13.92
N LYS A 173 4.83 23.09 14.82
CA LYS A 173 4.61 22.90 16.27
C LYS A 173 3.43 23.72 16.82
N ASP A 174 3.17 24.89 16.24
CA ASP A 174 2.10 25.79 16.68
C ASP A 174 0.70 25.27 16.30
N ASP A 175 0.62 24.31 15.37
CA ASP A 175 -0.63 23.63 14.97
C ASP A 175 -0.80 22.27 15.67
N ALA A 176 -0.06 22.01 16.74
CA ALA A 176 -0.21 20.79 17.52
C ALA A 176 -1.57 20.75 18.24
N VAL A 177 -2.15 19.56 18.34
CA VAL A 177 -3.46 19.34 18.97
C VAL A 177 -3.39 18.29 20.08
N GLU A 178 -4.31 18.39 21.05
CA GLU A 178 -4.44 17.44 22.14
C GLU A 178 -5.35 16.26 21.73
N VAL A 179 -4.91 15.04 22.03
CA VAL A 179 -5.71 13.82 21.90
C VAL A 179 -5.81 13.13 23.25
N ARG A 180 -7.03 12.75 23.67
CA ARG A 180 -7.31 12.25 25.01
C ARG A 180 -7.60 10.75 24.99
N PHE A 181 -6.95 10.00 25.88
CA PHE A 181 -7.12 8.55 26.04
C PHE A 181 -7.54 8.19 27.47
N GLY A 182 -8.48 7.23 27.58
CA GLY A 182 -8.96 6.74 28.88
C GLY A 182 -9.76 7.76 29.69
N GLY A 183 -9.72 7.61 31.00
CA GLY A 183 -10.46 8.48 31.91
C GLY A 183 -11.92 8.08 32.10
N GLN A 184 -12.71 8.99 32.67
CA GLN A 184 -14.12 8.82 32.95
C GLN A 184 -14.92 9.91 32.25
N VAL A 185 -16.07 9.54 31.69
CA VAL A 185 -17.00 10.46 31.05
C VAL A 185 -18.15 10.79 32.01
N HIS A 186 -18.41 12.07 32.17
CA HIS A 186 -19.54 12.60 32.92
C HIS A 186 -20.50 13.26 31.93
N GLU A 187 -21.75 12.91 32.03
CA GLU A 187 -22.82 13.38 31.14
C GLU A 187 -23.91 14.06 31.97
N TRP A 188 -24.40 15.22 31.53
CA TRP A 188 -25.49 15.94 32.21
C TRP A 188 -26.28 16.78 31.21
N MET A 189 -27.48 17.20 31.64
CA MET A 189 -28.27 18.21 30.92
C MET A 189 -28.00 19.57 31.54
N ASP A 190 -27.70 20.56 30.70
CA ASP A 190 -27.58 21.96 31.04
C ASP A 190 -28.74 22.72 30.31
N GLY A 191 -29.88 22.85 31.00
CA GLY A 191 -31.15 23.21 30.36
C GLY A 191 -31.56 22.13 29.36
N ASP A 192 -31.78 22.52 28.12
CA ASP A 192 -32.13 21.61 27.01
C ASP A 192 -30.89 21.06 26.26
N LYS A 193 -29.67 21.44 26.68
CA LYS A 193 -28.44 21.01 26.04
C LYS A 193 -27.79 19.82 26.74
N PHE A 194 -27.44 18.81 25.98
CA PHE A 194 -26.62 17.70 26.45
C PHE A 194 -25.16 18.13 26.54
N LYS A 195 -24.53 17.88 27.67
CA LYS A 195 -23.13 18.23 27.96
C LYS A 195 -22.35 17.03 28.43
N THR A 196 -21.07 17.00 28.08
CA THR A 196 -20.13 15.97 28.48
C THR A 196 -18.85 16.58 29.01
N ALA A 197 -18.21 15.88 29.93
CA ALA A 197 -16.84 16.17 30.36
C ALA A 197 -16.07 14.86 30.56
N GLN A 198 -14.85 14.82 30.09
CA GLN A 198 -13.93 13.71 30.32
C GLN A 198 -12.90 14.12 31.36
N THR A 199 -12.71 13.30 32.40
CA THR A 199 -11.77 13.56 33.50
C THR A 199 -10.83 12.39 33.70
N GLY A 200 -9.62 12.64 34.26
CA GLY A 200 -8.64 11.59 34.53
C GLY A 200 -8.07 10.90 33.28
N TYR A 201 -8.17 11.57 32.13
CA TYR A 201 -7.61 11.08 30.87
C TYR A 201 -6.10 11.30 30.77
N GLN A 202 -5.44 10.52 29.91
CA GLN A 202 -4.08 10.76 29.49
C GLN A 202 -4.09 11.69 28.26
N SER A 203 -3.43 12.82 28.38
CA SER A 203 -3.24 13.77 27.27
C SER A 203 -2.01 13.37 26.43
N VAL A 204 -2.17 13.34 25.11
CA VAL A 204 -1.10 13.16 24.13
C VAL A 204 -1.16 14.32 23.15
N ILE A 205 -0.02 14.97 22.90
CA ILE A 205 0.10 16.05 21.93
C ILE A 205 0.49 15.44 20.58
N ALA A 206 -0.36 15.67 19.57
CA ALA A 206 -0.09 15.31 18.19
C ALA A 206 0.52 16.51 17.47
N VAL A 207 1.74 16.34 16.96
CA VAL A 207 2.49 17.40 16.24
C VAL A 207 2.47 17.07 14.74
N PRO A 208 2.00 17.99 13.88
CA PRO A 208 1.95 17.74 12.43
C PRO A 208 3.29 18.04 11.75
N HIS A 209 3.64 17.17 10.78
CA HIS A 209 4.78 17.31 9.90
C HIS A 209 4.28 17.17 8.45
N ASP A 210 4.43 18.20 7.64
CA ASP A 210 3.98 18.19 6.26
C ASP A 210 5.09 17.70 5.31
N LEU A 211 4.74 16.79 4.41
CA LEU A 211 5.52 16.37 3.26
C LEU A 211 4.80 16.83 2.00
N TYR A 212 5.47 17.63 1.17
CA TYR A 212 4.86 18.18 -0.04
C TYR A 212 4.89 17.19 -1.19
N ILE A 213 3.81 17.17 -1.97
CA ILE A 213 3.60 16.28 -3.11
C ILE A 213 3.42 17.13 -4.36
N SER A 214 4.35 17.00 -5.31
CA SER A 214 4.29 17.63 -6.62
C SER A 214 3.42 16.84 -7.58
N GLY A 215 2.81 17.50 -8.56
CA GLY A 215 2.12 16.87 -9.69
C GLY A 215 2.90 17.04 -11.00
N TYR A 216 2.82 16.06 -11.88
CA TYR A 216 3.50 16.13 -13.18
C TYR A 216 2.97 17.29 -14.02
N GLY A 217 3.87 18.18 -14.44
CA GLY A 217 3.53 19.34 -15.30
C GLY A 217 2.54 20.33 -14.67
N SER A 218 2.25 20.22 -13.38
CA SER A 218 1.31 21.03 -12.63
C SER A 218 2.04 22.00 -11.69
N LYS A 219 1.39 23.13 -11.40
CA LYS A 219 1.78 24.05 -10.35
C LYS A 219 1.06 23.78 -9.02
N ALA A 220 0.11 22.88 -9.03
CA ALA A 220 -0.49 22.40 -7.80
C ALA A 220 0.54 21.65 -6.95
N VAL A 221 0.50 21.89 -5.65
CA VAL A 221 1.26 21.14 -4.66
C VAL A 221 0.32 20.76 -3.54
N ASN A 222 0.13 19.47 -3.33
CA ASN A 222 -0.60 18.92 -2.22
C ASN A 222 0.33 18.59 -1.06
N LYS A 223 -0.21 18.10 0.04
CA LYS A 223 0.60 17.69 1.18
C LYS A 223 0.11 16.41 1.81
N LEU A 224 1.03 15.71 2.41
CA LEU A 224 0.78 14.61 3.35
C LEU A 224 1.16 15.11 4.74
N THR A 225 0.18 15.26 5.63
CA THR A 225 0.38 15.64 7.03
C THR A 225 0.55 14.40 7.88
N LEU A 226 1.66 14.32 8.58
CA LEU A 226 2.11 13.17 9.36
C LEU A 226 2.15 13.54 10.83
N TRP A 227 1.41 12.82 11.67
CA TRP A 227 1.32 13.10 13.10
C TRP A 227 2.39 12.36 13.90
N SER A 228 3.15 13.05 14.73
CA SER A 228 3.96 12.43 15.78
C SER A 228 3.34 12.68 17.14
N ALA A 229 3.51 11.73 18.05
CA ALA A 229 2.96 11.79 19.40
C ALA A 229 4.03 12.20 20.43
N SER A 230 3.65 13.04 21.37
CA SER A 230 4.48 13.45 22.53
C SER A 230 3.60 13.77 23.73
N MET A 231 4.21 14.00 24.89
CA MET A 231 3.48 14.45 26.09
C MET A 231 3.50 15.99 26.20
N PRO A 232 2.49 16.62 26.83
CA PRO A 232 2.49 18.05 27.16
C PRO A 232 3.73 18.46 27.97
N GLN A 233 4.14 17.60 28.90
CA GLN A 233 5.39 17.71 29.63
C GLN A 233 6.27 16.52 29.31
N SER A 234 7.23 16.72 28.42
CA SER A 234 8.10 15.64 27.91
C SER A 234 9.13 15.13 28.95
N PHE A 235 9.27 15.81 30.11
CA PHE A 235 10.31 15.51 31.07
C PHE A 235 9.91 15.86 32.51
N ASP A 236 9.97 14.87 33.43
CA ASP A 236 9.73 15.09 34.84
C ASP A 236 11.01 15.53 35.55
N MET A 237 11.20 16.84 35.70
CA MET A 237 12.34 17.43 36.39
C MET A 237 12.43 16.98 37.86
N ASN A 238 11.30 16.70 38.53
CA ASN A 238 11.32 16.27 39.91
C ASN A 238 11.85 14.84 40.07
N ALA A 239 11.41 13.93 39.21
CA ALA A 239 11.93 12.55 39.16
C ALA A 239 13.42 12.57 38.81
N PHE A 240 13.82 13.33 37.80
CA PHE A 240 15.22 13.47 37.40
C PHE A 240 16.11 13.98 38.52
N SER A 241 15.70 15.07 39.23
CA SER A 241 16.45 15.65 40.35
C SER A 241 16.61 14.72 41.53
N ARG A 242 15.74 13.69 41.66
CA ARG A 242 15.83 12.64 42.70
C ARG A 242 16.67 11.44 42.27
N GLY A 243 17.23 11.45 41.05
CA GLY A 243 18.01 10.34 40.51
C GLY A 243 17.16 9.22 39.85
N ASP A 244 15.85 9.41 39.72
CA ASP A 244 14.96 8.48 39.03
C ASP A 244 14.86 8.82 37.51
N TYR A 245 15.94 8.57 36.78
CA TYR A 245 16.07 8.95 35.40
C TYR A 245 15.12 8.18 34.46
N VAL A 246 14.79 6.92 34.76
CA VAL A 246 13.87 6.11 33.98
C VAL A 246 12.46 6.70 34.08
N ARG A 247 11.99 6.97 35.31
CA ARG A 247 10.68 7.54 35.54
C ARG A 247 10.53 8.95 34.93
N ALA A 248 11.62 9.72 34.92
CA ALA A 248 11.62 11.06 34.34
C ALA A 248 11.27 11.05 32.83
N LEU A 249 11.48 9.93 32.13
CA LEU A 249 11.24 9.75 30.69
C LEU A 249 10.04 8.84 30.37
N GLU A 250 9.58 8.04 31.33
CA GLU A 250 8.63 6.95 31.12
C GLU A 250 7.33 7.40 30.44
N GLN A 251 6.71 8.47 30.92
CA GLN A 251 5.44 8.95 30.39
C GLN A 251 5.59 9.43 28.94
N ASN A 252 6.65 10.16 28.65
CA ASN A 252 6.93 10.64 27.30
C ASN A 252 7.20 9.46 26.35
N THR A 253 8.00 8.50 26.78
CA THR A 253 8.30 7.28 26.01
C THR A 253 7.03 6.49 25.66
N MET A 254 6.08 6.39 26.59
CA MET A 254 4.79 5.73 26.38
C MET A 254 3.90 6.48 25.36
N ALA A 255 3.91 7.80 25.37
CA ALA A 255 3.20 8.59 24.35
C ALA A 255 3.88 8.48 22.97
N GLU A 256 5.19 8.66 22.91
CA GLU A 256 5.95 8.52 21.67
C GLU A 256 5.82 7.15 21.02
N ALA A 257 5.64 6.07 21.82
CA ALA A 257 5.45 4.71 21.30
C ALA A 257 4.31 4.63 20.25
N ILE A 258 3.30 5.52 20.34
CA ILE A 258 2.18 5.57 19.40
C ILE A 258 2.66 5.85 17.97
N SER A 259 3.71 6.66 17.81
CA SER A 259 4.25 7.01 16.48
C SER A 259 5.60 6.35 16.15
N LYS A 260 6.01 5.27 16.85
CA LYS A 260 7.31 4.61 16.59
C LYS A 260 7.28 3.68 15.40
N VAL A 261 6.32 2.75 15.34
CA VAL A 261 6.31 1.62 14.39
C VAL A 261 4.94 1.44 13.75
N LEU A 262 4.92 1.28 12.44
CA LEU A 262 3.72 0.93 11.67
C LEU A 262 3.34 -0.54 11.93
N TYR A 263 2.07 -0.83 12.20
CA TYR A 263 1.52 -2.16 12.42
C TYR A 263 2.28 -2.98 13.48
N PRO A 264 2.31 -2.52 14.74
CA PRO A 264 2.85 -3.32 15.82
C PRO A 264 2.10 -4.65 15.91
N ALA A 265 2.80 -5.70 16.38
CA ALA A 265 2.20 -7.02 16.56
C ALA A 265 0.99 -6.95 17.52
N ASP A 266 -0.15 -7.48 17.09
CA ASP A 266 -1.44 -7.42 17.81
C ASP A 266 -1.98 -8.79 18.26
N ASN A 267 -1.09 -9.77 18.31
CA ASN A 267 -1.37 -11.08 18.89
C ASN A 267 -1.46 -11.08 20.43
N HIS A 268 -1.28 -9.91 21.04
CA HIS A 268 -1.40 -9.69 22.49
C HIS A 268 -2.11 -8.35 22.79
N ILE A 269 -2.67 -8.23 24.00
CA ILE A 269 -3.53 -7.10 24.37
C ILE A 269 -2.83 -5.73 24.27
N ASN A 270 -1.53 -5.65 24.61
CA ASN A 270 -0.78 -4.39 24.54
C ASN A 270 -0.58 -3.94 23.08
N GLY A 271 -0.37 -4.88 22.15
CA GLY A 271 -0.29 -4.55 20.74
C GLY A 271 -1.63 -4.06 20.17
N LYS A 272 -2.74 -4.71 20.56
CA LYS A 272 -4.09 -4.24 20.22
C LYS A 272 -4.35 -2.84 20.77
N ARG A 273 -3.98 -2.59 22.05
CA ARG A 273 -4.09 -1.25 22.66
C ARG A 273 -3.31 -0.20 21.89
N LEU A 274 -2.07 -0.52 21.52
CA LEU A 274 -1.23 0.41 20.75
C LEU A 274 -1.82 0.72 19.37
N ARG A 275 -2.30 -0.29 18.63
CA ARG A 275 -2.97 -0.09 17.33
C ARG A 275 -4.23 0.77 17.44
N LEU A 276 -5.08 0.53 18.45
CA LEU A 276 -6.26 1.36 18.67
C LEU A 276 -5.87 2.82 18.95
N ARG A 277 -4.82 3.03 19.76
CA ARG A 277 -4.28 4.38 20.03
C ARG A 277 -3.72 5.05 18.78
N GLN A 278 -3.03 4.31 17.92
CA GLN A 278 -2.56 4.83 16.63
C GLN A 278 -3.71 5.32 15.75
N GLN A 279 -4.76 4.51 15.61
CA GLN A 279 -5.93 4.86 14.82
C GLN A 279 -6.64 6.10 15.36
N TYR A 280 -6.82 6.18 16.67
CA TYR A 280 -7.49 7.32 17.27
C TYR A 280 -6.62 8.58 17.25
N LEU A 281 -5.29 8.48 17.45
CA LEU A 281 -4.38 9.62 17.28
C LEU A 281 -4.52 10.20 15.87
N LEU A 282 -4.42 9.35 14.84
CA LEU A 282 -4.57 9.78 13.44
C LEU A 282 -5.90 10.50 13.22
N VAL A 283 -7.00 9.88 13.62
CA VAL A 283 -8.35 10.38 13.34
C VAL A 283 -8.64 11.68 14.09
N SER A 284 -8.42 11.69 15.40
CA SER A 284 -8.75 12.85 16.24
C SER A 284 -7.91 14.07 15.88
N SER A 285 -6.59 13.91 15.72
CA SER A 285 -5.73 15.03 15.34
C SER A 285 -6.07 15.59 13.95
N SER A 286 -6.39 14.71 13.00
CA SER A 286 -6.73 15.13 11.63
C SER A 286 -8.09 15.85 11.57
N LEU A 287 -9.12 15.32 12.22
CA LEU A 287 -10.44 15.99 12.22
C LEU A 287 -10.41 17.32 12.96
N GLN A 288 -9.71 17.44 14.10
CA GLN A 288 -9.50 18.72 14.75
C GLN A 288 -8.84 19.74 13.80
N SER A 289 -7.77 19.33 13.10
CA SER A 289 -7.09 20.18 12.12
C SER A 289 -8.01 20.62 10.98
N ILE A 290 -8.83 19.70 10.45
CA ILE A 290 -9.81 19.97 9.38
C ILE A 290 -10.84 21.00 9.84
N LEU A 291 -11.46 20.77 11.00
CA LEU A 291 -12.48 21.69 11.53
C LEU A 291 -11.91 23.07 11.84
N ASN A 292 -10.69 23.13 12.43
CA ASN A 292 -10.00 24.38 12.71
C ASN A 292 -9.71 25.17 11.43
N GLU A 293 -9.25 24.50 10.36
CA GLU A 293 -9.01 25.14 9.07
C GLU A 293 -10.33 25.60 8.41
N HIS A 294 -11.36 24.77 8.47
CA HIS A 294 -12.68 25.13 7.94
C HIS A 294 -13.27 26.36 8.64
N LEU A 295 -13.23 26.41 9.97
CA LEU A 295 -13.75 27.53 10.77
C LEU A 295 -12.98 28.84 10.52
N LYS A 296 -11.66 28.78 10.27
CA LYS A 296 -10.90 29.97 9.86
C LYS A 296 -11.39 30.58 8.54
N ASN A 297 -11.92 29.76 7.64
CA ASN A 297 -12.38 30.20 6.32
C ASN A 297 -13.87 30.55 6.27
N TYR A 298 -14.73 29.80 6.98
CA TYR A 298 -16.19 29.88 6.83
C TYR A 298 -16.95 30.25 8.10
N HIS A 299 -16.32 30.23 9.28
CA HIS A 299 -16.89 30.58 10.58
C HIS A 299 -18.14 29.80 10.99
N THR A 300 -18.47 28.71 10.31
CA THR A 300 -19.59 27.79 10.59
C THR A 300 -19.21 26.37 10.16
N LEU A 301 -19.82 25.35 10.77
CA LEU A 301 -19.70 23.95 10.34
C LEU A 301 -20.93 23.45 9.59
N ASP A 302 -21.99 24.29 9.42
CA ASP A 302 -23.21 23.89 8.73
C ASP A 302 -22.99 23.53 7.26
N ASN A 303 -22.01 24.15 6.62
CA ASN A 303 -21.62 23.92 5.23
C ASN A 303 -20.39 22.97 5.10
N LEU A 304 -20.07 22.22 6.15
CA LEU A 304 -18.88 21.36 6.16
C LEU A 304 -18.90 20.39 4.98
N ALA A 305 -19.99 19.68 4.76
CA ALA A 305 -20.12 18.70 3.68
C ALA A 305 -20.03 19.30 2.26
N ASP A 306 -20.40 20.58 2.10
CA ASP A 306 -20.31 21.28 0.81
C ASP A 306 -18.85 21.67 0.48
N LYS A 307 -18.01 21.85 1.49
CA LYS A 307 -16.63 22.37 1.38
C LYS A 307 -15.56 21.35 1.72
N VAL A 308 -15.94 20.23 2.31
CA VAL A 308 -15.03 19.20 2.80
C VAL A 308 -15.54 17.82 2.43
N ALA A 309 -14.65 16.97 1.89
CA ALA A 309 -14.86 15.53 1.77
C ALA A 309 -13.76 14.81 2.55
N VAL A 310 -14.14 13.90 3.44
CA VAL A 310 -13.20 13.06 4.19
C VAL A 310 -13.34 11.62 3.71
N HIS A 311 -12.24 11.07 3.19
CA HIS A 311 -12.23 9.71 2.65
C HIS A 311 -11.52 8.74 3.60
N ILE A 312 -12.24 7.72 4.04
CA ILE A 312 -11.78 6.66 4.94
C ILE A 312 -11.18 5.53 4.09
N ASN A 313 -9.84 5.39 4.14
CA ASN A 313 -9.11 4.38 3.38
C ASN A 313 -8.91 3.11 4.22
N ASP A 314 -9.70 2.08 3.94
CA ASP A 314 -9.92 0.88 4.76
C ASP A 314 -10.56 1.19 6.14
N THR A 315 -10.67 0.18 7.00
CA THR A 315 -11.31 0.32 8.33
C THR A 315 -10.43 1.02 9.36
N HIS A 316 -9.14 1.20 9.10
CA HIS A 316 -8.21 1.78 10.07
C HIS A 316 -8.64 3.16 10.57
N PRO A 317 -9.08 4.12 9.71
CA PRO A 317 -9.59 5.41 10.18
C PRO A 317 -11.11 5.45 10.38
N ALA A 318 -11.81 4.32 10.56
CA ALA A 318 -13.26 4.27 10.75
C ALA A 318 -13.74 5.04 11.99
N LEU A 319 -12.85 5.30 12.95
CA LEU A 319 -13.13 6.18 14.10
C LEU A 319 -13.47 7.62 13.68
N CYS A 320 -13.27 8.00 12.41
CA CYS A 320 -13.77 9.28 11.87
C CYS A 320 -15.26 9.46 12.10
N VAL A 321 -16.04 8.39 12.06
CA VAL A 321 -17.49 8.44 12.27
C VAL A 321 -17.83 8.94 13.69
N PRO A 322 -17.44 8.24 14.77
CA PRO A 322 -17.79 8.70 16.11
C PRO A 322 -16.98 9.94 16.55
N GLU A 323 -15.76 10.16 16.04
CA GLU A 323 -14.98 11.34 16.43
C GLU A 323 -15.53 12.62 15.82
N LEU A 324 -15.97 12.62 14.57
CA LEU A 324 -16.62 13.82 13.99
C LEU A 324 -17.91 14.15 14.73
N MET A 325 -18.69 13.12 15.11
CA MET A 325 -19.85 13.30 15.99
C MET A 325 -19.46 13.92 17.33
N ARG A 326 -18.40 13.43 17.99
CA ARG A 326 -17.90 13.98 19.25
C ARG A 326 -17.56 15.46 19.11
N LEU A 327 -16.77 15.80 18.09
CA LEU A 327 -16.37 17.20 17.86
C LEU A 327 -17.56 18.11 17.62
N LEU A 328 -18.52 17.69 16.79
CA LEU A 328 -19.70 18.49 16.49
C LEU A 328 -20.62 18.65 17.73
N VAL A 329 -20.89 17.57 18.46
CA VAL A 329 -21.82 17.57 19.59
C VAL A 329 -21.19 18.16 20.86
N ASP A 330 -19.98 17.67 21.23
CA ASP A 330 -19.38 17.99 22.53
C ASP A 330 -18.62 19.33 22.53
N GLU A 331 -18.01 19.70 21.38
CA GLU A 331 -17.15 20.90 21.29
C GLU A 331 -17.84 22.07 20.56
N HIS A 332 -18.80 21.77 19.66
CA HIS A 332 -19.47 22.81 18.88
C HIS A 332 -20.98 22.91 19.13
N ASP A 333 -21.51 22.22 20.14
CA ASP A 333 -22.91 22.32 20.61
C ASP A 333 -23.99 21.99 19.55
N TYR A 334 -23.67 21.18 18.51
CA TYR A 334 -24.66 20.73 17.53
C TYR A 334 -25.61 19.70 18.15
N SER A 335 -26.86 19.68 17.71
CA SER A 335 -27.78 18.59 18.05
C SER A 335 -27.26 17.28 17.41
N TRP A 336 -27.62 16.14 18.01
CA TRP A 336 -27.24 14.84 17.48
C TRP A 336 -27.68 14.67 16.03
N GLU A 337 -28.90 15.04 15.72
CA GLU A 337 -29.50 14.91 14.38
C GLU A 337 -28.73 15.71 13.35
N ARG A 338 -28.43 16.98 13.65
CA ARG A 338 -27.65 17.82 12.72
C ARG A 338 -26.22 17.38 12.58
N ALA A 339 -25.59 16.98 13.68
CA ALA A 339 -24.22 16.42 13.65
C ALA A 339 -24.16 15.14 12.80
N TRP A 340 -25.18 14.28 12.92
CA TRP A 340 -25.26 13.04 12.13
C TRP A 340 -25.45 13.31 10.63
N GLU A 341 -26.30 14.25 10.26
CA GLU A 341 -26.46 14.69 8.86
C GLU A 341 -25.14 15.18 8.26
N ILE A 342 -24.45 16.08 8.97
CA ILE A 342 -23.15 16.61 8.54
C ILE A 342 -22.12 15.46 8.42
N THR A 343 -22.05 14.60 9.41
CA THR A 343 -21.09 13.48 9.45
C THR A 343 -21.32 12.52 8.30
N CYS A 344 -22.55 12.11 8.06
CA CYS A 344 -22.87 11.20 6.95
C CYS A 344 -22.55 11.82 5.58
N ALA A 345 -22.85 13.10 5.38
CA ALA A 345 -22.60 13.77 4.11
C ALA A 345 -21.11 14.07 3.85
N THR A 346 -20.30 14.14 4.91
CA THR A 346 -18.86 14.44 4.79
C THR A 346 -18.01 13.20 4.56
N LEU A 347 -18.40 12.02 5.10
CA LEU A 347 -17.58 10.82 5.13
C LEU A 347 -17.91 9.85 4.00
N SER A 348 -16.87 9.30 3.37
CA SER A 348 -16.93 8.19 2.41
C SER A 348 -15.93 7.10 2.79
N TYR A 349 -16.15 5.86 2.32
CA TYR A 349 -15.38 4.69 2.74
C TYR A 349 -15.00 3.81 1.56
N THR A 350 -13.72 3.44 1.47
CA THR A 350 -13.22 2.38 0.57
C THR A 350 -12.84 1.14 1.37
N ASN A 351 -13.41 -0.01 1.00
CA ASN A 351 -12.99 -1.31 1.52
C ASN A 351 -11.88 -1.90 0.64
N HIS A 352 -10.86 -2.51 1.27
CA HIS A 352 -9.72 -3.12 0.60
C HIS A 352 -9.55 -4.62 0.86
N THR A 353 -10.52 -5.28 1.48
CA THR A 353 -10.45 -6.71 1.80
C THR A 353 -11.68 -7.47 1.35
N VAL A 354 -11.47 -8.71 0.91
CA VAL A 354 -12.53 -9.69 0.62
C VAL A 354 -12.64 -10.75 1.72
N MET A 355 -11.80 -10.70 2.76
CA MET A 355 -11.81 -11.66 3.86
C MET A 355 -12.62 -11.10 5.02
N ALA A 356 -13.79 -11.66 5.27
CA ALA A 356 -14.66 -11.22 6.37
C ALA A 356 -13.96 -11.28 7.75
N GLU A 357 -13.05 -12.23 7.94
CA GLU A 357 -12.20 -12.39 9.13
C GLU A 357 -11.14 -11.29 9.28
N ALA A 358 -10.81 -10.58 8.20
CA ALA A 358 -9.85 -9.47 8.23
C ALA A 358 -10.50 -8.12 8.49
N LEU A 359 -11.85 -8.04 8.56
CA LEU A 359 -12.55 -6.83 8.98
C LEU A 359 -12.25 -6.55 10.45
N GLU A 360 -11.76 -5.35 10.75
CA GLU A 360 -11.33 -4.98 12.11
C GLU A 360 -12.46 -4.99 13.12
N ARG A 361 -12.17 -5.61 14.26
CA ARG A 361 -13.07 -5.68 15.41
C ARG A 361 -12.26 -5.45 16.68
N TRP A 362 -12.79 -4.65 17.57
CA TRP A 362 -12.15 -4.35 18.85
C TRP A 362 -12.95 -4.91 20.01
N PRO A 363 -12.32 -5.61 20.98
CA PRO A 363 -13.00 -6.02 22.21
C PRO A 363 -13.59 -4.81 22.92
N VAL A 364 -14.85 -4.90 23.33
CA VAL A 364 -15.58 -3.81 24.00
C VAL A 364 -14.84 -3.27 25.22
N ASP A 365 -14.31 -4.17 26.07
CA ASP A 365 -13.62 -3.73 27.28
C ASP A 365 -12.37 -2.91 26.99
N LEU A 366 -11.55 -3.34 26.01
CA LEU A 366 -10.38 -2.58 25.55
C LEU A 366 -10.79 -1.23 24.96
N PHE A 367 -11.81 -1.24 24.10
CA PHE A 367 -12.27 -0.04 23.41
C PHE A 367 -12.81 0.99 24.41
N ARG A 368 -13.66 0.54 25.35
CA ARG A 368 -14.24 1.39 26.40
C ARG A 368 -13.17 1.92 27.37
N GLU A 369 -12.17 1.10 27.73
CA GLU A 369 -11.02 1.52 28.57
C GLU A 369 -10.25 2.65 27.91
N GLN A 370 -9.91 2.49 26.62
CA GLN A 370 -9.06 3.45 25.91
C GLN A 370 -9.82 4.69 25.41
N LEU A 371 -11.07 4.55 25.01
CA LEU A 371 -11.86 5.57 24.31
C LEU A 371 -13.29 5.63 24.87
N PRO A 372 -13.49 5.98 26.14
CA PRO A 372 -14.80 5.84 26.81
C PRO A 372 -15.87 6.73 26.17
N ARG A 373 -15.56 7.97 25.78
CA ARG A 373 -16.52 8.86 25.10
C ARG A 373 -16.88 8.39 23.70
N ILE A 374 -15.90 7.96 22.93
CA ILE A 374 -16.09 7.40 21.59
C ILE A 374 -16.96 6.15 21.67
N TYR A 375 -16.75 5.30 22.68
CA TYR A 375 -17.57 4.11 22.89
C TYR A 375 -19.05 4.48 23.14
N ALA A 376 -19.32 5.48 23.98
CA ALA A 376 -20.67 5.96 24.24
C ALA A 376 -21.36 6.45 22.95
N ILE A 377 -20.64 7.17 22.10
CA ILE A 377 -21.14 7.61 20.80
C ILE A 377 -21.39 6.40 19.87
N CYS A 378 -20.49 5.42 19.81
CA CYS A 378 -20.71 4.20 19.03
C CYS A 378 -21.96 3.43 19.50
N GLN A 379 -22.22 3.39 20.83
CA GLN A 379 -23.43 2.78 21.36
C GLN A 379 -24.70 3.52 20.91
N GLU A 380 -24.70 4.84 20.90
CA GLU A 380 -25.85 5.62 20.45
C GLU A 380 -26.07 5.49 18.92
N ILE A 381 -24.97 5.48 18.12
CA ILE A 381 -25.05 5.17 16.68
C ILE A 381 -25.68 3.78 16.49
N ASN A 382 -25.22 2.78 17.22
CA ASN A 382 -25.74 1.43 17.14
C ASN A 382 -27.23 1.34 17.57
N ARG A 383 -27.62 2.01 18.63
CA ARG A 383 -29.01 2.05 19.11
C ARG A 383 -29.94 2.57 18.00
N ARG A 384 -29.57 3.68 17.36
CA ARG A 384 -30.34 4.27 16.26
C ARG A 384 -30.35 3.40 15.00
N LEU A 385 -29.23 2.73 14.70
CA LEU A 385 -29.17 1.74 13.64
C LEU A 385 -30.14 0.59 13.91
N MET A 386 -30.15 0.06 15.15
CA MET A 386 -31.08 -1.02 15.53
C MET A 386 -32.54 -0.62 15.41
N GLU A 387 -32.90 0.60 15.79
CA GLU A 387 -34.28 1.13 15.61
C GLU A 387 -34.68 1.11 14.12
N LYS A 388 -33.79 1.57 13.23
CA LYS A 388 -34.01 1.51 11.78
C LYS A 388 -34.13 0.07 11.28
N LEU A 389 -33.30 -0.83 11.74
CA LEU A 389 -33.30 -2.25 11.32
C LEU A 389 -34.56 -2.98 11.84
N HIS A 390 -35.03 -2.70 13.04
CA HIS A 390 -36.28 -3.26 13.56
C HIS A 390 -37.48 -2.83 12.72
N CYS A 391 -37.48 -1.59 12.20
CA CYS A 391 -38.55 -1.13 11.28
C CYS A 391 -38.46 -1.83 9.91
N VAL A 392 -37.26 -2.01 9.35
CA VAL A 392 -37.09 -2.57 7.99
C VAL A 392 -37.17 -4.11 8.00
N TYR A 393 -36.63 -4.74 9.03
CA TYR A 393 -36.56 -6.19 9.19
C TYR A 393 -37.17 -6.67 10.51
N PRO A 394 -38.49 -6.50 10.75
CA PRO A 394 -39.11 -6.65 12.07
C PRO A 394 -38.99 -8.05 12.68
N ASN A 395 -38.73 -9.08 11.88
CA ASN A 395 -38.70 -10.48 12.30
C ASN A 395 -37.37 -11.20 11.97
N ASP A 396 -36.26 -10.47 11.82
CA ASP A 396 -34.98 -11.02 11.44
C ASP A 396 -33.83 -10.64 12.42
N PRO A 397 -33.78 -11.29 13.60
CA PRO A 397 -32.74 -11.05 14.60
C PRO A 397 -31.33 -11.32 14.08
N GLY A 398 -31.18 -12.25 13.11
CA GLY A 398 -29.88 -12.56 12.52
C GLY A 398 -29.28 -11.37 11.77
N LYS A 399 -30.10 -10.64 11.03
CA LYS A 399 -29.68 -9.39 10.38
C LYS A 399 -29.32 -8.30 11.39
N TRP A 400 -30.10 -8.16 12.48
CA TRP A 400 -29.79 -7.16 13.49
C TRP A 400 -28.42 -7.41 14.11
N GLU A 401 -28.11 -8.68 14.48
CA GLU A 401 -26.81 -9.04 15.03
C GLU A 401 -25.69 -8.87 14.00
N TYR A 402 -25.91 -9.30 12.75
CA TYR A 402 -24.90 -9.18 11.68
C TYR A 402 -24.57 -7.72 11.35
N MET A 403 -25.57 -6.85 11.26
CA MET A 403 -25.43 -5.44 10.92
C MET A 403 -25.06 -4.55 12.12
N ALA A 404 -25.12 -5.04 13.36
CA ALA A 404 -24.78 -4.26 14.54
C ALA A 404 -23.32 -3.74 14.46
N ALA A 405 -23.14 -2.44 14.70
CA ALA A 405 -21.82 -1.81 14.82
C ALA A 405 -21.19 -2.09 16.19
N VAL A 406 -22.01 -2.28 17.24
CA VAL A 406 -21.56 -2.66 18.59
C VAL A 406 -22.37 -3.84 19.04
N THR A 407 -21.68 -4.90 19.44
CA THR A 407 -22.27 -6.08 20.09
C THR A 407 -21.89 -6.13 21.57
N ASN A 408 -22.29 -7.18 22.26
CA ASN A 408 -21.90 -7.38 23.68
C ASN A 408 -20.36 -7.58 23.85
N SER A 409 -19.67 -8.03 22.83
CA SER A 409 -18.25 -8.41 22.90
C SER A 409 -17.30 -7.53 22.08
N GLU A 410 -17.81 -6.90 21.02
CA GLU A 410 -16.93 -6.23 20.04
C GLU A 410 -17.56 -4.97 19.40
N VAL A 411 -16.69 -4.03 19.02
CA VAL A 411 -17.00 -2.89 18.13
C VAL A 411 -16.48 -3.24 16.74
N ARG A 412 -17.37 -3.17 15.74
CA ARG A 412 -17.12 -3.57 14.35
C ARG A 412 -16.91 -2.34 13.48
N MET A 413 -15.66 -2.15 13.06
CA MET A 413 -15.23 -0.90 12.42
C MET A 413 -15.87 -0.69 11.05
N ALA A 414 -15.94 -1.73 10.21
CA ALA A 414 -16.62 -1.65 8.92
C ALA A 414 -18.10 -1.28 9.07
N ASN A 415 -18.79 -1.84 10.08
CA ASN A 415 -20.21 -1.58 10.30
C ASN A 415 -20.47 -0.13 10.71
N LEU A 416 -19.53 0.53 11.40
CA LEU A 416 -19.62 1.99 11.65
C LEU A 416 -19.60 2.79 10.33
N CYS A 417 -18.66 2.47 9.43
CA CYS A 417 -18.60 3.10 8.11
C CYS A 417 -19.87 2.83 7.28
N LEU A 418 -20.34 1.58 7.28
CA LEU A 418 -21.54 1.15 6.55
C LEU A 418 -22.83 1.82 7.09
N ALA A 419 -22.88 2.13 8.38
CA ALA A 419 -23.98 2.85 8.97
C ALA A 419 -24.03 4.33 8.58
N CYS A 420 -22.88 4.95 8.34
CA CYS A 420 -22.69 6.39 8.20
C CYS A 420 -22.43 6.86 6.77
N CYS A 421 -21.38 6.31 6.11
CA CYS A 421 -20.79 6.90 4.90
C CYS A 421 -21.78 6.98 3.73
N HIS A 422 -21.80 8.13 3.05
CA HIS A 422 -22.72 8.37 1.91
C HIS A 422 -22.32 7.57 0.66
N LYS A 423 -21.04 7.25 0.51
CA LYS A 423 -20.51 6.38 -0.56
C LYS A 423 -19.56 5.35 0.00
N ILE A 424 -19.65 4.15 -0.55
CA ILE A 424 -18.88 2.96 -0.17
C ILE A 424 -18.42 2.31 -1.46
N ASN A 425 -17.10 2.16 -1.65
CA ASN A 425 -16.61 1.52 -2.87
C ASN A 425 -15.70 0.33 -2.63
N GLY A 426 -15.79 -0.61 -3.59
CA GLY A 426 -14.77 -1.63 -3.81
C GLY A 426 -13.67 -1.13 -4.73
N VAL A 427 -12.63 -1.95 -4.94
CA VAL A 427 -11.36 -1.56 -5.61
C VAL A 427 -11.05 -2.38 -6.88
N SER A 428 -11.97 -3.23 -7.29
CA SER A 428 -12.07 -3.90 -8.58
C SER A 428 -13.51 -4.34 -8.80
N GLN A 429 -13.88 -4.64 -10.04
CA GLN A 429 -15.24 -5.08 -10.38
C GLN A 429 -15.62 -6.33 -9.57
N LEU A 430 -14.78 -7.37 -9.61
CA LEU A 430 -15.02 -8.61 -8.87
C LEU A 430 -15.12 -8.36 -7.35
N HIS A 431 -14.26 -7.51 -6.79
CA HIS A 431 -14.30 -7.17 -5.36
C HIS A 431 -15.63 -6.52 -4.99
N THR A 432 -16.07 -5.55 -5.77
CA THR A 432 -17.34 -4.85 -5.53
C THR A 432 -18.51 -5.83 -5.56
N GLU A 433 -18.56 -6.73 -6.53
CA GLU A 433 -19.57 -7.77 -6.60
C GLU A 433 -19.56 -8.71 -5.37
N ILE A 434 -18.38 -9.07 -4.87
CA ILE A 434 -18.25 -9.86 -3.65
C ILE A 434 -18.79 -9.09 -2.44
N LEU A 435 -18.46 -7.79 -2.32
CA LEU A 435 -19.02 -6.95 -1.25
C LEU A 435 -20.54 -6.90 -1.29
N GLU A 436 -21.13 -6.67 -2.44
CA GLU A 436 -22.57 -6.53 -2.65
C GLU A 436 -23.34 -7.85 -2.44
N LYS A 437 -22.78 -8.97 -2.93
CA LYS A 437 -23.45 -10.27 -2.90
C LYS A 437 -23.22 -11.07 -1.61
N THR A 438 -22.12 -10.76 -0.87
CA THR A 438 -21.73 -11.56 0.29
C THR A 438 -21.42 -10.72 1.53
N ILE A 439 -20.28 -10.00 1.56
CA ILE A 439 -19.71 -9.40 2.78
C ILE A 439 -20.58 -8.27 3.31
N PHE A 440 -21.11 -7.39 2.45
CA PHE A 440 -21.95 -6.25 2.81
C PHE A 440 -23.38 -6.36 2.27
N ARG A 441 -23.79 -7.59 1.87
CA ARG A 441 -25.09 -7.85 1.21
C ARG A 441 -26.27 -7.19 1.91
N ASP A 442 -26.37 -7.30 3.23
CA ASP A 442 -27.52 -6.78 3.97
C ASP A 442 -27.53 -5.25 4.03
N TYR A 443 -26.36 -4.61 4.05
CA TYR A 443 -26.24 -3.16 3.90
C TYR A 443 -26.48 -2.69 2.46
N TYR A 444 -26.04 -3.46 1.47
CA TYR A 444 -26.34 -3.21 0.06
C TYR A 444 -27.85 -3.28 -0.20
N ASN A 445 -28.53 -4.29 0.35
CA ASN A 445 -29.97 -4.43 0.24
C ASN A 445 -30.75 -3.31 0.99
N LEU A 446 -30.17 -2.71 2.04
CA LEU A 446 -30.73 -1.60 2.75
C LEU A 446 -30.69 -0.30 1.95
N ASP A 447 -29.59 -0.07 1.22
CA ASP A 447 -29.39 1.08 0.35
C ASP A 447 -28.27 0.84 -0.67
N HIS A 448 -28.64 0.32 -1.84
CA HIS A 448 -27.71 0.00 -2.91
C HIS A 448 -27.12 1.24 -3.58
N SER A 449 -27.75 2.42 -3.48
CA SER A 449 -27.30 3.65 -4.14
C SER A 449 -25.96 4.18 -3.62
N ARG A 450 -25.53 3.69 -2.46
CA ARG A 450 -24.26 4.09 -1.82
C ARG A 450 -23.07 3.27 -2.30
N PHE A 451 -23.32 2.12 -2.95
CA PHE A 451 -22.26 1.20 -3.36
C PHE A 451 -21.83 1.43 -4.80
N LEU A 452 -20.53 1.41 -5.06
CA LEU A 452 -19.97 1.56 -6.40
C LEU A 452 -18.59 0.90 -6.50
N ASN A 453 -18.13 0.72 -7.75
CA ASN A 453 -16.78 0.26 -8.03
C ASN A 453 -15.89 1.41 -8.52
N ILE A 454 -14.72 1.55 -7.92
CA ILE A 454 -13.62 2.32 -8.51
C ILE A 454 -12.39 1.43 -8.52
N THR A 455 -12.11 0.87 -9.68
CA THR A 455 -10.95 0.01 -9.88
C THR A 455 -9.67 0.78 -9.56
N ASN A 456 -8.77 0.14 -8.82
CA ASN A 456 -7.48 0.72 -8.47
C ASN A 456 -6.69 1.18 -9.69
N GLY A 457 -5.74 2.09 -9.48
CA GLY A 457 -4.82 2.57 -10.49
C GLY A 457 -3.44 2.82 -9.92
N ILE A 458 -2.47 3.03 -10.80
CA ILE A 458 -1.06 3.27 -10.49
C ILE A 458 -0.59 4.62 -11.02
N ALA A 459 0.36 5.25 -10.34
CA ALA A 459 1.07 6.43 -10.84
C ALA A 459 2.01 5.99 -11.97
N TYR A 460 1.48 5.87 -13.18
CA TYR A 460 2.21 5.32 -14.32
C TYR A 460 3.45 6.14 -14.70
N ARG A 461 3.46 7.44 -14.44
CA ARG A 461 4.64 8.27 -14.66
C ARG A 461 5.81 7.81 -13.80
N ARG A 462 5.56 7.42 -12.55
CA ARG A 462 6.57 6.80 -11.70
C ARG A 462 6.94 5.39 -12.16
N TRP A 463 5.92 4.54 -12.38
CA TRP A 463 6.12 3.10 -12.62
C TRP A 463 6.50 2.74 -14.06
N LEU A 464 6.31 3.65 -15.02
CA LEU A 464 6.80 3.53 -16.39
C LEU A 464 7.88 4.58 -16.67
N CYS A 465 7.51 5.88 -16.63
CA CYS A 465 8.36 6.93 -17.17
C CYS A 465 9.67 7.11 -16.36
N GLN A 466 9.59 7.11 -15.04
CA GLN A 466 10.77 7.28 -14.19
C GLN A 466 11.56 5.97 -13.99
N SER A 467 10.87 4.83 -13.82
CA SER A 467 11.51 3.56 -13.56
C SER A 467 12.09 2.89 -14.82
N ASN A 468 11.57 3.22 -16.01
CA ASN A 468 11.95 2.65 -17.29
C ASN A 468 12.12 3.73 -18.40
N PRO A 469 13.09 4.66 -18.23
CA PRO A 469 13.28 5.78 -19.14
C PRO A 469 13.61 5.34 -20.58
N ALA A 470 14.29 4.19 -20.75
CA ALA A 470 14.59 3.66 -22.08
C ALA A 470 13.32 3.23 -22.82
N LEU A 471 12.37 2.59 -22.13
CA LEU A 471 11.07 2.25 -22.71
C LEU A 471 10.29 3.53 -23.00
N THR A 472 10.24 4.47 -22.07
CA THR A 472 9.52 5.75 -22.23
C THR A 472 9.99 6.51 -23.46
N GLY A 473 11.30 6.72 -23.61
CA GLY A 473 11.85 7.42 -24.79
C GLY A 473 11.56 6.69 -26.10
N TYR A 474 11.54 5.34 -26.07
CA TYR A 474 11.18 4.57 -27.26
C TYR A 474 9.68 4.72 -27.58
N LEU A 475 8.79 4.67 -26.59
CA LEU A 475 7.36 4.91 -26.78
C LEU A 475 7.09 6.33 -27.33
N GLN A 476 7.79 7.34 -26.80
CA GLN A 476 7.71 8.71 -27.31
C GLN A 476 8.10 8.79 -28.80
N SER A 477 9.12 8.06 -29.23
CA SER A 477 9.53 8.02 -30.63
C SER A 477 8.49 7.37 -31.57
N LEU A 478 7.63 6.48 -31.06
CA LEU A 478 6.60 5.76 -31.81
C LEU A 478 5.26 6.50 -31.83
N ILE A 479 4.81 7.04 -30.69
CA ILE A 479 3.46 7.57 -30.51
C ILE A 479 3.43 9.01 -29.98
N GLY A 480 4.59 9.68 -29.84
CA GLY A 480 4.69 11.04 -29.29
C GLY A 480 4.46 11.10 -27.78
N ASP A 481 4.35 12.34 -27.26
CA ASP A 481 4.30 12.62 -25.81
C ASP A 481 2.91 12.54 -25.20
N GLY A 482 1.87 12.27 -25.97
CA GLY A 482 0.47 12.30 -25.51
C GLY A 482 0.20 11.43 -24.29
N PHE A 483 0.83 10.26 -24.21
CA PHE A 483 0.63 9.33 -23.11
C PHE A 483 1.22 9.83 -21.75
N LEU A 484 2.10 10.83 -21.78
CA LEU A 484 2.59 11.45 -20.53
C LEU A 484 1.48 12.19 -19.78
N ASN A 485 0.45 12.65 -20.48
CA ASN A 485 -0.71 13.32 -19.90
C ASN A 485 -1.96 12.44 -19.81
N ASP A 486 -2.14 11.54 -20.78
CA ASP A 486 -3.24 10.56 -20.80
C ASP A 486 -2.70 9.17 -21.11
N ALA A 487 -2.65 8.31 -20.10
CA ALA A 487 -2.15 6.94 -20.24
C ALA A 487 -2.91 6.11 -21.31
N ASN A 488 -4.17 6.45 -21.62
CA ASN A 488 -4.95 5.75 -22.66
C ASN A 488 -4.34 5.92 -24.06
N ALA A 489 -3.56 6.98 -24.29
CA ALA A 489 -2.85 7.16 -25.54
C ALA A 489 -1.82 6.04 -25.85
N LEU A 490 -1.43 5.23 -24.85
CA LEU A 490 -0.62 4.01 -25.06
C LEU A 490 -1.30 3.01 -26.02
N GLU A 491 -2.62 3.06 -26.17
CA GLU A 491 -3.35 2.17 -27.08
C GLU A 491 -2.91 2.33 -28.56
N ALA A 492 -2.39 3.49 -28.94
CA ALA A 492 -1.83 3.73 -30.25
C ALA A 492 -0.66 2.78 -30.60
N LEU A 493 -0.02 2.16 -29.61
CA LEU A 493 1.03 1.15 -29.83
C LEU A 493 0.54 -0.08 -30.58
N LEU A 494 -0.76 -0.41 -30.53
CA LEU A 494 -1.32 -1.58 -31.22
C LEU A 494 -1.10 -1.57 -32.73
N GLN A 495 -0.93 -0.39 -33.35
CA GLN A 495 -0.60 -0.31 -34.79
C GLN A 495 0.77 -0.92 -35.13
N TYR A 496 1.66 -1.06 -34.14
CA TYR A 496 2.99 -1.64 -34.31
C TYR A 496 3.08 -3.09 -33.85
N ARG A 497 1.95 -3.73 -33.52
CA ARG A 497 1.91 -5.09 -32.95
C ARG A 497 2.63 -6.13 -33.82
N ASP A 498 2.60 -5.95 -35.14
CA ASP A 498 3.18 -6.88 -36.10
C ASP A 498 4.47 -6.34 -36.76
N ASP A 499 4.98 -5.20 -36.30
CA ASP A 499 6.22 -4.60 -36.77
C ASP A 499 7.43 -5.29 -36.13
N PRO A 500 8.28 -6.03 -36.90
CA PRO A 500 9.39 -6.80 -36.33
C PRO A 500 10.47 -5.91 -35.70
N ASP A 501 10.72 -4.72 -36.24
CA ASP A 501 11.74 -3.80 -35.72
C ASP A 501 11.30 -3.24 -34.37
N VAL A 502 10.01 -2.94 -34.21
CA VAL A 502 9.45 -2.50 -32.92
C VAL A 502 9.53 -3.60 -31.89
N LEU A 503 9.18 -4.83 -32.24
CA LEU A 503 9.22 -5.98 -31.34
C LEU A 503 10.66 -6.30 -30.90
N GLU A 504 11.66 -6.22 -31.78
CA GLU A 504 13.06 -6.42 -31.48
C GLU A 504 13.58 -5.35 -30.51
N ASN A 505 13.27 -4.07 -30.77
CA ASN A 505 13.67 -2.97 -29.89
C ASN A 505 13.06 -3.11 -28.48
N LEU A 506 11.79 -3.51 -28.34
CA LEU A 506 11.17 -3.79 -27.04
C LEU A 506 11.92 -4.89 -26.28
N GLN A 507 12.30 -5.98 -26.95
CA GLN A 507 13.08 -7.05 -26.36
C GLN A 507 14.48 -6.56 -25.93
N ALA A 508 15.14 -5.74 -26.75
CA ALA A 508 16.45 -5.16 -26.45
C ALA A 508 16.38 -4.26 -25.19
N ILE A 509 15.34 -3.43 -25.07
CA ILE A 509 15.10 -2.59 -23.87
C ILE A 509 14.84 -3.47 -22.65
N LYS A 510 13.99 -4.49 -22.76
CA LYS A 510 13.73 -5.46 -21.68
C LYS A 510 15.05 -6.11 -21.22
N ARG A 511 15.89 -6.54 -22.16
CA ARG A 511 17.17 -7.15 -21.85
C ARG A 511 18.11 -6.20 -21.09
N LYS A 512 18.15 -4.90 -21.43
CA LYS A 512 18.92 -3.89 -20.68
C LYS A 512 18.46 -3.81 -19.21
N ASN A 513 17.15 -3.81 -18.96
CA ASN A 513 16.62 -3.81 -17.59
C ASN A 513 16.97 -5.11 -16.85
N LYS A 514 16.94 -6.26 -17.52
CA LYS A 514 17.35 -7.55 -16.95
C LYS A 514 18.83 -7.57 -16.58
N VAL A 515 19.72 -7.01 -17.43
CA VAL A 515 21.16 -6.83 -17.11
C VAL A 515 21.32 -5.94 -15.87
N ARG A 516 20.59 -4.83 -15.76
CA ARG A 516 20.61 -3.95 -14.58
C ARG A 516 20.22 -4.70 -13.31
N LEU A 517 19.14 -5.48 -13.36
CA LEU A 517 18.68 -6.28 -12.21
C LEU A 517 19.66 -7.41 -11.88
N ALA A 518 20.22 -8.08 -12.89
CA ALA A 518 21.23 -9.13 -12.70
C ALA A 518 22.46 -8.59 -11.98
N ALA A 519 22.95 -7.39 -12.36
CA ALA A 519 24.05 -6.72 -11.66
C ALA A 519 23.70 -6.38 -10.20
N TYR A 520 22.47 -5.93 -9.94
CA TYR A 520 21.99 -5.71 -8.57
C TYR A 520 21.99 -7.01 -7.75
N ILE A 521 21.44 -8.10 -8.29
CA ILE A 521 21.38 -9.41 -7.65
C ILE A 521 22.80 -9.95 -7.37
N ALA A 522 23.72 -9.85 -8.34
CA ALA A 522 25.10 -10.27 -8.15
C ALA A 522 25.78 -9.51 -7.00
N LYS A 523 25.55 -8.19 -6.92
CA LYS A 523 26.14 -7.33 -5.89
C LYS A 523 25.56 -7.59 -4.49
N HIS A 524 24.26 -7.78 -4.38
CA HIS A 524 23.54 -7.80 -3.08
C HIS A 524 23.22 -9.21 -2.57
N ASN A 525 23.04 -10.18 -3.49
CA ASN A 525 22.71 -11.57 -3.15
C ASN A 525 23.86 -12.54 -3.42
N GLY A 526 24.93 -12.11 -4.12
CA GLY A 526 26.05 -12.98 -4.50
C GLY A 526 25.67 -14.06 -5.53
N VAL A 527 24.53 -13.92 -6.21
CA VAL A 527 24.02 -14.89 -7.19
C VAL A 527 24.17 -14.31 -8.60
N ASN A 528 24.87 -15.03 -9.47
CA ASN A 528 24.91 -14.68 -10.88
C ASN A 528 23.71 -15.27 -11.60
N VAL A 529 22.89 -14.40 -12.21
CA VAL A 529 21.72 -14.79 -13.00
C VAL A 529 21.96 -14.43 -14.47
N ASP A 530 21.44 -15.28 -15.37
CA ASP A 530 21.53 -15.06 -16.81
C ASP A 530 20.43 -14.09 -17.25
N PRO A 531 20.74 -12.89 -17.80
CA PRO A 531 19.73 -11.97 -18.32
C PRO A 531 18.90 -12.53 -19.47
N ASP A 532 19.36 -13.60 -20.15
CA ASP A 532 18.62 -14.24 -21.23
C ASP A 532 17.67 -15.34 -20.74
N SER A 533 17.71 -15.74 -19.45
CA SER A 533 16.73 -16.61 -18.81
C SER A 533 15.37 -15.92 -18.65
N ILE A 534 14.29 -16.66 -18.47
CA ILE A 534 12.98 -16.07 -18.11
C ILE A 534 13.04 -15.48 -16.70
N PHE A 535 12.78 -14.19 -16.55
CA PHE A 535 12.64 -13.56 -15.22
C PHE A 535 11.19 -13.67 -14.76
N ASP A 536 10.96 -14.65 -13.90
CA ASP A 536 9.70 -14.97 -13.26
C ASP A 536 9.64 -14.25 -11.90
N VAL A 537 8.72 -13.29 -11.77
CA VAL A 537 8.76 -12.32 -10.68
C VAL A 537 7.53 -12.40 -9.81
N GLN A 538 7.73 -12.69 -8.52
CA GLN A 538 6.70 -12.64 -7.48
C GLN A 538 7.15 -11.74 -6.33
N VAL A 539 6.93 -10.43 -6.47
CA VAL A 539 7.35 -9.41 -5.51
C VAL A 539 6.14 -8.73 -4.88
N LYS A 540 5.82 -9.16 -3.67
CA LYS A 540 4.66 -8.70 -2.90
C LYS A 540 4.78 -9.15 -1.44
N ARG A 541 4.03 -8.51 -0.51
CA ARG A 541 3.94 -8.94 0.88
C ARG A 541 3.70 -10.43 0.96
N LEU A 542 4.39 -11.14 1.86
CA LEU A 542 4.17 -12.56 2.06
C LEU A 542 2.90 -12.78 2.89
N HIS A 543 1.99 -13.54 2.30
CA HIS A 543 0.78 -14.03 2.95
C HIS A 543 0.34 -15.32 2.26
N GLU A 544 -0.22 -16.26 3.01
CA GLU A 544 -0.60 -17.56 2.48
C GLU A 544 -1.55 -17.46 1.27
N TYR A 545 -2.55 -16.54 1.29
CA TYR A 545 -3.49 -16.39 0.17
C TYR A 545 -2.85 -15.92 -1.15
N LYS A 546 -1.68 -15.26 -1.09
CA LYS A 546 -0.89 -14.84 -2.27
C LYS A 546 -0.09 -15.98 -2.88
N ARG A 547 -0.03 -17.09 -2.20
CA ARG A 547 0.46 -18.41 -2.62
C ARG A 547 1.90 -18.42 -3.13
N GLN A 548 2.81 -17.66 -2.52
CA GLN A 548 4.24 -17.84 -2.79
C GLN A 548 4.66 -19.31 -2.60
N LEU A 549 4.00 -20.02 -1.67
CA LEU A 549 4.21 -21.46 -1.47
C LEU A 549 3.91 -22.28 -2.73
N LEU A 550 2.84 -21.96 -3.48
CA LEU A 550 2.50 -22.64 -4.73
C LEU A 550 3.66 -22.56 -5.75
N ASN A 551 4.25 -21.37 -5.89
CA ASN A 551 5.41 -21.16 -6.76
C ASN A 551 6.64 -21.96 -6.29
N VAL A 552 6.91 -21.99 -4.99
CA VAL A 552 8.01 -22.77 -4.40
C VAL A 552 7.86 -24.28 -4.64
N LEU A 553 6.64 -24.81 -4.47
CA LEU A 553 6.35 -26.22 -4.75
C LEU A 553 6.57 -26.57 -6.22
N HIS A 554 6.21 -25.64 -7.13
CA HIS A 554 6.51 -25.80 -8.55
C HIS A 554 8.02 -25.80 -8.84
N ILE A 555 8.79 -24.89 -8.24
CA ILE A 555 10.26 -24.85 -8.39
C ILE A 555 10.89 -26.17 -7.95
N LEU A 556 10.45 -26.75 -6.82
CA LEU A 556 10.94 -28.06 -6.35
C LEU A 556 10.54 -29.19 -7.28
N THR A 557 9.37 -29.10 -7.92
CA THR A 557 8.97 -30.07 -8.96
C THR A 557 9.88 -29.98 -10.19
N LEU A 558 10.18 -28.76 -10.66
CA LEU A 558 11.13 -28.55 -11.75
C LEU A 558 12.53 -29.06 -11.39
N TYR A 559 12.99 -28.78 -10.16
CA TYR A 559 14.26 -29.29 -9.66
C TYR A 559 14.32 -30.82 -9.75
N ASN A 560 13.30 -31.50 -9.28
CA ASN A 560 13.23 -32.97 -9.35
C ASN A 560 13.19 -33.49 -10.82
N ASP A 561 12.41 -32.85 -11.71
CA ASP A 561 12.36 -33.26 -13.12
C ASP A 561 13.72 -33.11 -13.82
N ILE A 562 14.46 -32.04 -13.53
CA ILE A 562 15.84 -31.82 -14.07
C ILE A 562 16.81 -32.87 -13.52
N LYS A 563 16.68 -33.27 -12.26
CA LYS A 563 17.53 -34.30 -11.64
C LYS A 563 17.23 -35.68 -12.20
N ASP A 564 15.97 -35.99 -12.43
CA ASP A 564 15.54 -37.29 -12.96
C ASP A 564 15.79 -37.41 -14.46
N HIS A 565 15.76 -36.29 -15.20
CA HIS A 565 15.89 -36.22 -16.65
C HIS A 565 16.92 -35.18 -17.09
N PRO A 566 18.21 -35.34 -16.74
CA PRO A 566 19.25 -34.33 -17.00
C PRO A 566 19.46 -34.08 -18.51
N GLU A 567 19.12 -35.03 -19.38
CA GLU A 567 19.18 -34.95 -20.83
C GLU A 567 18.12 -34.08 -21.47
N LYS A 568 17.00 -33.80 -20.78
CA LYS A 568 15.95 -32.93 -21.31
C LYS A 568 16.45 -31.49 -21.46
N PRO A 569 16.18 -30.86 -22.62
CA PRO A 569 16.43 -29.44 -22.75
C PRO A 569 15.45 -28.67 -21.86
N VAL A 570 15.97 -27.76 -21.04
CA VAL A 570 15.20 -26.86 -20.19
C VAL A 570 15.60 -25.45 -20.54
N TYR A 571 14.59 -24.62 -20.89
CA TYR A 571 14.85 -23.19 -21.08
C TYR A 571 15.21 -22.55 -19.73
N PRO A 572 16.28 -21.76 -19.63
CA PRO A 572 16.71 -21.19 -18.36
C PRO A 572 15.65 -20.27 -17.72
N GLN A 573 15.42 -20.45 -16.43
CA GLN A 573 14.44 -19.67 -15.66
C GLN A 573 15.10 -19.12 -14.39
N THR A 574 14.81 -17.86 -14.08
CA THR A 574 15.21 -17.18 -12.84
C THR A 574 13.98 -16.75 -12.09
N PHE A 575 13.72 -17.40 -10.96
CA PHE A 575 12.62 -17.08 -10.06
C PHE A 575 13.05 -16.02 -9.06
N ILE A 576 12.38 -14.88 -9.06
CA ILE A 576 12.73 -13.72 -8.25
C ILE A 576 11.62 -13.45 -7.25
N PHE A 577 11.93 -13.64 -5.98
CA PHE A 577 11.07 -13.31 -4.86
C PHE A 577 11.59 -12.09 -4.11
N ALA A 578 10.66 -11.25 -3.66
CA ALA A 578 10.92 -10.24 -2.65
C ALA A 578 9.65 -10.02 -1.82
N ALA A 579 9.75 -10.19 -0.52
CA ALA A 579 8.58 -10.20 0.36
C ALA A 579 8.96 -9.88 1.80
N LYS A 580 8.11 -9.14 2.49
CA LYS A 580 8.15 -8.99 3.96
C LYS A 580 6.95 -9.73 4.57
N ALA A 581 7.18 -10.55 5.60
CA ALA A 581 6.13 -11.14 6.43
C ALA A 581 5.87 -10.24 7.64
N SER A 582 4.63 -10.17 8.11
CA SER A 582 4.34 -9.52 9.40
C SER A 582 5.14 -10.20 10.52
N ALA A 583 5.67 -9.41 11.47
CA ALA A 583 6.59 -9.91 12.49
C ALA A 583 6.03 -11.09 13.31
N GLY A 584 4.73 -11.06 13.62
CA GLY A 584 4.03 -12.13 14.35
C GLY A 584 3.50 -13.29 13.48
N TYR A 585 3.67 -13.27 12.16
CA TYR A 585 3.12 -14.29 11.27
C TYR A 585 4.12 -15.42 11.02
N TYR A 586 4.16 -16.35 11.95
CA TYR A 586 5.13 -17.44 11.97
C TYR A 586 5.19 -18.27 10.68
N LEU A 587 4.03 -18.73 10.17
CA LEU A 587 4.00 -19.56 8.95
C LEU A 587 4.48 -18.79 7.71
N ALA A 588 4.17 -17.50 7.62
CA ALA A 588 4.69 -16.65 6.55
C ALA A 588 6.22 -16.54 6.60
N LYS A 589 6.79 -16.41 7.81
CA LYS A 589 8.26 -16.43 8.01
C LYS A 589 8.88 -17.78 7.66
N GLN A 590 8.19 -18.89 7.96
CA GLN A 590 8.59 -20.23 7.55
C GLN A 590 8.63 -20.37 6.01
N ILE A 591 7.66 -19.76 5.30
CA ILE A 591 7.65 -19.76 3.83
C ILE A 591 8.83 -18.93 3.27
N ILE A 592 9.19 -17.79 3.88
CA ILE A 592 10.42 -17.07 3.50
C ILE A 592 11.65 -17.95 3.70
N SER A 593 11.75 -18.59 4.86
CA SER A 593 12.86 -19.50 5.15
C SER A 593 12.94 -20.66 4.15
N LEU A 594 11.78 -21.20 3.74
CA LEU A 594 11.71 -22.23 2.70
C LEU A 594 12.21 -21.70 1.33
N ILE A 595 11.81 -20.49 0.92
CA ILE A 595 12.30 -19.87 -0.33
C ILE A 595 13.82 -19.75 -0.30
N VAL A 596 14.39 -19.32 0.83
CA VAL A 596 15.84 -19.18 1.00
C VAL A 596 16.54 -20.55 0.96
N ALA A 597 15.96 -21.56 1.61
CA ALA A 597 16.51 -22.93 1.58
C ALA A 597 16.48 -23.53 0.16
N VAL A 598 15.39 -23.32 -0.59
CA VAL A 598 15.27 -23.73 -2.00
C VAL A 598 16.26 -22.94 -2.87
N SER A 599 16.46 -21.65 -2.62
CA SER A 599 17.48 -20.85 -3.31
C SER A 599 18.89 -21.46 -3.11
N ASN A 600 19.23 -21.80 -1.88
CA ASN A 600 20.51 -22.43 -1.58
C ASN A 600 20.68 -23.79 -2.28
N LEU A 601 19.65 -24.65 -2.24
CA LEU A 601 19.66 -25.95 -2.90
C LEU A 601 19.86 -25.81 -4.42
N VAL A 602 19.02 -25.04 -5.08
CA VAL A 602 18.98 -24.90 -6.54
C VAL A 602 20.25 -24.24 -7.06
N ASN A 603 20.69 -23.15 -6.43
CA ASN A 603 21.81 -22.35 -6.92
C ASN A 603 23.17 -23.02 -6.70
N SER A 604 23.28 -23.98 -5.77
CA SER A 604 24.51 -24.73 -5.50
C SER A 604 24.62 -26.06 -6.23
N ASP A 605 23.53 -26.60 -6.81
CA ASP A 605 23.56 -27.88 -7.53
C ASP A 605 24.11 -27.72 -8.95
N PRO A 606 25.30 -28.31 -9.28
CA PRO A 606 25.91 -28.17 -10.59
C PRO A 606 25.08 -28.68 -11.77
N GLN A 607 24.14 -29.61 -11.53
CA GLN A 607 23.29 -30.17 -12.58
C GLN A 607 22.10 -29.24 -12.92
N VAL A 608 21.76 -28.34 -12.01
CA VAL A 608 20.54 -27.51 -12.06
C VAL A 608 20.87 -26.03 -12.25
N GLN A 609 21.94 -25.52 -11.65
CA GLN A 609 22.26 -24.10 -11.54
C GLN A 609 22.31 -23.30 -12.85
N ASN A 610 22.53 -23.94 -13.99
CA ASN A 610 22.51 -23.29 -15.31
C ASN A 610 21.14 -23.33 -15.99
N LYS A 611 20.18 -24.06 -15.40
CA LYS A 611 18.82 -24.22 -15.91
C LYS A 611 17.81 -23.47 -15.03
N LEU A 612 18.03 -23.46 -13.72
CA LEU A 612 17.20 -22.76 -12.75
C LEU A 612 18.06 -21.88 -11.85
N LYS A 613 17.54 -20.71 -11.51
CA LYS A 613 18.02 -19.85 -10.43
C LYS A 613 16.83 -19.43 -9.57
N VAL A 614 17.06 -19.33 -8.27
CA VAL A 614 16.08 -18.81 -7.31
C VAL A 614 16.75 -17.72 -6.50
N VAL A 615 16.12 -16.56 -6.43
CA VAL A 615 16.66 -15.39 -5.73
C VAL A 615 15.60 -14.85 -4.78
N PHE A 616 15.94 -14.67 -3.51
CA PHE A 616 15.15 -13.91 -2.56
C PHE A 616 15.84 -12.57 -2.30
N ILE A 617 15.23 -11.46 -2.73
CA ILE A 617 15.77 -10.13 -2.55
C ILE A 617 15.21 -9.55 -1.24
N GLU A 618 16.10 -9.23 -0.30
CA GLU A 618 15.75 -8.67 1.01
C GLU A 618 15.20 -7.25 0.91
N ASP A 619 14.44 -6.88 1.92
CA ASP A 619 14.00 -5.51 2.20
C ASP A 619 13.24 -4.85 1.04
N TYR A 620 12.27 -5.59 0.48
CA TYR A 620 11.44 -5.09 -0.62
C TYR A 620 10.77 -3.76 -0.28
N LYS A 621 10.99 -2.76 -1.14
CA LYS A 621 10.52 -1.39 -1.02
C LYS A 621 10.36 -0.72 -2.39
N VAL A 622 9.86 0.52 -2.46
CA VAL A 622 9.55 1.20 -3.73
C VAL A 622 10.78 1.35 -4.61
N SER A 623 11.90 1.83 -4.07
CA SER A 623 13.15 2.02 -4.84
C SER A 623 13.66 0.73 -5.47
N LEU A 624 13.48 -0.41 -4.78
CA LEU A 624 13.83 -1.73 -5.29
C LEU A 624 12.83 -2.22 -6.36
N ALA A 625 11.55 -1.97 -6.14
CA ALA A 625 10.50 -2.29 -7.11
C ALA A 625 10.73 -1.60 -8.46
N GLU A 626 11.24 -0.36 -8.46
CA GLU A 626 11.59 0.41 -9.66
C GLU A 626 12.73 -0.21 -10.49
N ILE A 627 13.51 -1.11 -9.90
CA ILE A 627 14.54 -1.88 -10.60
C ILE A 627 13.97 -3.23 -11.07
N ILE A 628 13.18 -3.91 -10.24
CA ILE A 628 12.68 -5.26 -10.51
C ILE A 628 11.58 -5.25 -11.59
N ILE A 629 10.61 -4.35 -11.47
CA ILE A 629 9.42 -4.33 -12.34
C ILE A 629 9.75 -4.18 -13.82
N PRO A 630 10.63 -3.27 -14.26
CA PRO A 630 11.02 -3.16 -15.67
C PRO A 630 11.72 -4.40 -16.24
N ALA A 631 12.33 -5.22 -15.38
CA ALA A 631 13.10 -6.40 -15.77
C ALA A 631 12.25 -7.70 -15.85
N ALA A 632 11.02 -7.70 -15.35
CA ALA A 632 10.18 -8.89 -15.31
C ALA A 632 9.71 -9.33 -16.70
N ASP A 633 9.77 -10.64 -17.00
CA ASP A 633 9.12 -11.26 -18.15
C ASP A 633 7.73 -11.77 -17.76
N LEU A 634 7.64 -12.53 -16.66
CA LEU A 634 6.38 -13.04 -16.12
C LEU A 634 6.03 -12.35 -14.81
N SER A 635 4.75 -12.03 -14.66
CA SER A 635 4.13 -11.40 -13.51
C SER A 635 3.29 -12.41 -12.74
N GLU A 636 3.77 -12.90 -11.61
CA GLU A 636 3.08 -13.89 -10.77
C GLU A 636 1.96 -13.25 -9.95
N GLN A 637 0.70 -13.46 -10.38
CA GLN A 637 -0.52 -12.96 -9.77
C GLN A 637 -1.44 -14.11 -9.39
N ILE A 638 -0.95 -14.97 -8.49
CA ILE A 638 -1.44 -16.32 -8.25
C ILE A 638 -2.22 -16.50 -6.94
N SER A 639 -2.84 -15.44 -6.42
CA SER A 639 -3.75 -15.54 -5.27
C SER A 639 -4.87 -16.57 -5.55
N VAL A 640 -5.41 -17.19 -4.50
CA VAL A 640 -6.62 -17.99 -4.68
C VAL A 640 -7.79 -17.07 -5.04
N ALA A 641 -8.57 -17.42 -6.03
CA ALA A 641 -9.65 -16.59 -6.53
C ALA A 641 -10.65 -16.19 -5.44
N GLY A 642 -11.03 -14.91 -5.43
CA GLY A 642 -11.90 -14.30 -4.43
C GLY A 642 -11.18 -13.86 -3.14
N LYS A 643 -9.84 -13.72 -3.14
CA LYS A 643 -9.07 -13.30 -1.95
C LYS A 643 -8.23 -12.03 -2.14
N GLU A 644 -7.74 -11.73 -3.34
CA GLU A 644 -7.08 -10.45 -3.65
C GLU A 644 -8.13 -9.44 -4.11
N ALA A 645 -8.40 -8.41 -3.34
CA ALA A 645 -9.43 -7.41 -3.68
C ALA A 645 -9.18 -6.73 -5.05
N SER A 646 -7.95 -6.42 -5.36
CA SER A 646 -7.55 -5.83 -6.65
C SER A 646 -6.15 -6.27 -7.08
N GLY A 647 -5.14 -6.03 -6.24
CA GLY A 647 -3.75 -5.97 -6.65
C GLY A 647 -3.43 -4.66 -7.37
N THR A 648 -2.17 -4.26 -7.32
CA THR A 648 -1.60 -3.14 -8.09
C THR A 648 -0.27 -3.51 -8.72
N SER A 649 0.42 -4.55 -8.23
CA SER A 649 1.64 -5.04 -8.85
C SER A 649 1.39 -5.61 -10.25
N ASN A 650 0.23 -6.24 -10.48
CA ASN A 650 -0.22 -6.68 -11.80
C ASN A 650 -0.23 -5.53 -12.81
N MET A 651 -0.78 -4.36 -12.45
CA MET A 651 -0.84 -3.18 -13.31
C MET A 651 0.56 -2.59 -13.60
N LYS A 652 1.43 -2.52 -12.59
CA LYS A 652 2.81 -2.02 -12.72
C LYS A 652 3.67 -2.90 -13.63
N LEU A 653 3.54 -4.21 -13.47
CA LEU A 653 4.23 -5.20 -14.29
C LEU A 653 3.69 -5.19 -15.73
N MET A 654 2.37 -5.10 -15.90
CA MET A 654 1.69 -5.01 -17.19
C MET A 654 2.17 -3.82 -18.02
N ILE A 655 2.20 -2.61 -17.45
CA ILE A 655 2.62 -1.40 -18.17
C ILE A 655 4.12 -1.41 -18.54
N ASN A 656 4.92 -2.27 -17.90
CA ASN A 656 6.31 -2.54 -18.26
C ASN A 656 6.48 -3.76 -19.17
N GLY A 657 5.39 -4.31 -19.70
CA GLY A 657 5.39 -5.40 -20.68
C GLY A 657 5.68 -6.78 -20.09
N ALA A 658 5.53 -6.98 -18.77
CA ALA A 658 5.51 -8.31 -18.22
C ALA A 658 4.14 -8.96 -18.47
N VAL A 659 4.15 -10.24 -18.89
CA VAL A 659 2.91 -10.98 -19.13
C VAL A 659 2.43 -11.59 -17.82
N THR A 660 1.16 -11.38 -17.49
CA THR A 660 0.56 -11.92 -16.27
C THR A 660 0.36 -13.42 -16.36
N LEU A 661 0.88 -14.16 -15.39
CA LEU A 661 0.49 -15.52 -15.08
C LEU A 661 -0.31 -15.49 -13.78
N GLY A 662 -1.58 -15.82 -13.83
CA GLY A 662 -2.44 -15.58 -12.68
C GLY A 662 -3.78 -16.30 -12.72
N THR A 663 -4.53 -16.10 -11.65
CA THR A 663 -5.92 -16.53 -11.48
C THR A 663 -6.89 -15.42 -11.85
N LEU A 664 -8.16 -15.77 -12.06
CA LEU A 664 -9.24 -14.79 -12.23
C LEU A 664 -9.65 -14.24 -10.85
N ASP A 665 -8.79 -13.36 -10.32
CA ASP A 665 -8.94 -12.74 -9.01
C ASP A 665 -8.61 -11.24 -9.07
N GLY A 666 -9.31 -10.42 -8.30
CA GLY A 666 -9.12 -8.99 -8.26
C GLY A 666 -9.13 -8.34 -9.64
N ALA A 667 -8.21 -7.41 -9.87
CA ALA A 667 -8.08 -6.71 -11.15
C ALA A 667 -7.52 -7.58 -12.30
N ASN A 668 -7.09 -8.82 -12.06
CA ASN A 668 -6.71 -9.72 -13.14
C ASN A 668 -7.88 -10.01 -14.09
N VAL A 669 -9.12 -9.98 -13.58
CA VAL A 669 -10.34 -10.12 -14.40
C VAL A 669 -10.41 -8.98 -15.41
N GLU A 670 -10.23 -7.74 -14.97
CA GLU A 670 -10.28 -6.55 -15.83
C GLU A 670 -9.06 -6.47 -16.76
N ILE A 671 -7.88 -6.96 -16.32
CA ILE A 671 -6.71 -7.10 -17.21
C ILE A 671 -7.04 -8.07 -18.35
N ARG A 672 -7.62 -9.25 -18.05
CA ARG A 672 -8.05 -10.22 -19.06
C ARG A 672 -9.02 -9.62 -20.07
N GLU A 673 -10.00 -8.85 -19.61
CA GLU A 673 -10.97 -8.16 -20.48
C GLU A 673 -10.31 -7.17 -21.45
N ARG A 674 -9.14 -6.63 -21.08
CA ARG A 674 -8.39 -5.65 -21.89
C ARG A 674 -7.42 -6.29 -22.87
N VAL A 675 -6.76 -7.39 -22.46
CA VAL A 675 -5.69 -7.98 -23.28
C VAL A 675 -6.11 -9.27 -23.97
N ASP A 676 -7.26 -9.85 -23.64
CA ASP A 676 -7.78 -11.14 -24.05
C ASP A 676 -6.94 -12.35 -23.53
N ASP A 677 -7.50 -13.55 -23.60
CA ASP A 677 -6.88 -14.79 -23.10
C ASP A 677 -5.56 -15.13 -23.80
N GLU A 678 -5.35 -14.64 -25.03
CA GLU A 678 -4.14 -14.89 -25.80
C GLU A 678 -2.91 -14.12 -25.28
N ASN A 679 -3.10 -13.07 -24.46
CA ASN A 679 -2.06 -12.17 -23.99
C ASN A 679 -1.81 -12.25 -22.49
N MET A 680 -2.28 -13.30 -21.82
CA MET A 680 -1.95 -13.68 -20.44
C MET A 680 -2.03 -15.20 -20.26
N PHE A 681 -1.53 -15.70 -19.15
CA PHE A 681 -1.56 -17.13 -18.79
C PHE A 681 -2.48 -17.32 -17.58
N LEU A 682 -3.59 -17.99 -17.80
CA LEU A 682 -4.61 -18.23 -16.76
C LEU A 682 -4.55 -19.64 -16.24
N PHE A 683 -4.84 -19.80 -14.94
CA PHE A 683 -4.99 -21.09 -14.30
C PHE A 683 -5.91 -21.01 -13.07
N GLY A 684 -6.22 -22.18 -12.52
CA GLY A 684 -6.91 -22.31 -11.24
C GLY A 684 -8.41 -22.12 -11.34
N MET A 685 -9.06 -22.31 -10.20
CA MET A 685 -10.50 -22.20 -10.05
C MET A 685 -10.94 -20.73 -10.00
N THR A 686 -12.16 -20.46 -10.44
CA THR A 686 -12.88 -19.20 -10.21
C THR A 686 -13.32 -19.07 -8.75
N ALA A 687 -13.73 -17.89 -8.32
CA ALA A 687 -14.22 -17.65 -6.96
C ALA A 687 -15.43 -18.53 -6.62
N ASP A 688 -16.35 -18.72 -7.56
CA ASP A 688 -17.53 -19.59 -7.38
C ASP A 688 -17.16 -21.07 -7.25
N GLU A 689 -16.19 -21.54 -8.04
CA GLU A 689 -15.68 -22.92 -7.96
C GLU A 689 -14.96 -23.17 -6.63
N VAL A 690 -14.18 -22.21 -6.14
CA VAL A 690 -13.55 -22.25 -4.83
C VAL A 690 -14.62 -22.40 -3.74
N GLN A 691 -15.65 -21.55 -3.78
CA GLN A 691 -16.75 -21.60 -2.82
C GLN A 691 -17.52 -22.95 -2.90
N ALA A 692 -17.81 -23.42 -4.10
CA ALA A 692 -18.50 -24.68 -4.31
C ALA A 692 -17.68 -25.88 -3.81
N LEU A 693 -16.36 -25.84 -3.97
CA LEU A 693 -15.48 -26.91 -3.46
C LEU A 693 -15.46 -26.92 -1.93
N TRP A 694 -15.41 -25.76 -1.27
CA TRP A 694 -15.55 -25.67 0.19
C TRP A 694 -16.89 -26.22 0.69
N GLN A 695 -17.98 -25.88 0.03
CA GLN A 695 -19.33 -26.36 0.40
C GLN A 695 -19.49 -27.88 0.27
N ARG A 696 -18.79 -28.54 -0.67
CA ARG A 696 -18.77 -29.99 -0.86
C ARG A 696 -17.85 -30.71 0.14
N GLY A 697 -17.04 -30.02 0.89
CA GLY A 697 -16.08 -30.61 1.81
C GLY A 697 -14.73 -30.88 1.14
N TYR A 698 -13.91 -29.83 1.00
CA TYR A 698 -12.58 -29.94 0.41
C TYR A 698 -11.64 -30.80 1.26
N ASP A 699 -11.03 -31.82 0.63
CA ASP A 699 -9.89 -32.56 1.18
C ASP A 699 -8.71 -32.48 0.21
N PRO A 700 -7.61 -31.82 0.57
CA PRO A 700 -6.45 -31.64 -0.31
C PRO A 700 -5.79 -32.95 -0.75
N ARG A 701 -5.92 -34.01 0.03
CA ARG A 701 -5.37 -35.35 -0.31
C ARG A 701 -5.93 -35.91 -1.61
N GLN A 702 -7.15 -35.52 -2.01
CA GLN A 702 -7.76 -35.93 -3.27
C GLN A 702 -7.11 -35.32 -4.51
N PHE A 703 -6.35 -34.22 -4.32
CA PHE A 703 -5.66 -33.49 -5.38
C PHE A 703 -4.15 -33.74 -5.41
N LEU A 704 -3.63 -34.59 -4.50
CA LEU A 704 -2.21 -34.91 -4.47
C LEU A 704 -1.83 -35.75 -5.71
N THR A 705 -0.84 -35.23 -6.44
CA THR A 705 -0.14 -35.99 -7.48
C THR A 705 1.12 -36.63 -6.90
N PRO A 706 1.65 -37.74 -7.50
CA PRO A 706 2.92 -38.32 -7.03
C PRO A 706 4.07 -37.36 -7.00
N GLU A 707 4.13 -36.39 -7.94
CA GLU A 707 5.16 -35.37 -8.00
C GLU A 707 5.05 -34.40 -6.81
N LEU A 708 3.83 -33.94 -6.49
CA LEU A 708 3.59 -33.05 -5.37
C LEU A 708 3.84 -33.75 -4.03
N ASP A 709 3.44 -35.02 -3.90
CA ASP A 709 3.73 -35.82 -2.70
C ASP A 709 5.24 -35.95 -2.46
N ARG A 710 6.04 -36.19 -3.52
CA ARG A 710 7.51 -36.21 -3.46
C ARG A 710 8.06 -34.88 -2.96
N VAL A 711 7.53 -33.74 -3.45
CA VAL A 711 7.93 -32.39 -3.00
C VAL A 711 7.59 -32.19 -1.52
N LEU A 712 6.41 -32.61 -1.08
CA LEU A 712 6.02 -32.50 0.34
C LEU A 712 6.92 -33.38 1.25
N GLN A 713 7.37 -34.54 0.77
CA GLN A 713 8.38 -35.34 1.45
C GLN A 713 9.74 -34.63 1.54
N MET A 714 10.14 -33.85 0.50
CA MET A 714 11.37 -33.03 0.58
C MET A 714 11.28 -31.99 1.70
N LEU A 715 10.09 -31.39 1.94
CA LEU A 715 9.93 -30.41 3.02
C LEU A 715 10.18 -31.00 4.40
N THR A 716 9.90 -32.30 4.60
CA THR A 716 9.99 -32.98 5.90
C THR A 716 11.23 -33.87 6.07
N SER A 717 11.98 -34.17 5.00
CA SER A 717 13.13 -35.09 5.01
C SER A 717 14.42 -34.45 5.51
N GLY A 718 14.52 -33.09 5.53
CA GLY A 718 15.75 -32.38 5.84
C GLY A 718 16.71 -32.18 4.65
N VAL A 719 16.36 -32.62 3.45
CA VAL A 719 17.18 -32.42 2.22
C VAL A 719 17.40 -30.94 1.88
N LEU A 720 16.55 -30.04 2.37
CA LEU A 720 16.65 -28.59 2.22
C LEU A 720 17.58 -27.93 3.26
N GLY A 721 18.37 -28.73 4.00
CA GLY A 721 19.22 -28.23 5.09
C GLY A 721 18.49 -28.09 6.43
N GLN A 722 17.17 -28.08 6.40
CA GLN A 722 16.29 -28.08 7.57
C GLN A 722 14.92 -28.69 7.20
N ARG A 723 14.07 -28.89 8.22
CA ARG A 723 12.72 -29.43 8.04
C ARG A 723 11.68 -28.32 8.09
N PHE A 724 10.65 -28.43 7.25
CA PHE A 724 9.52 -27.50 7.14
C PHE A 724 8.21 -28.23 7.44
N ASP A 725 8.19 -28.95 8.58
CA ASP A 725 7.04 -29.77 8.97
C ASP A 725 5.75 -28.97 9.11
N ASP A 726 5.83 -27.74 9.61
CA ASP A 726 4.65 -26.87 9.78
C ASP A 726 4.10 -26.39 8.45
N VAL A 727 4.96 -26.13 7.45
CA VAL A 727 4.53 -25.77 6.09
C VAL A 727 3.86 -26.96 5.42
N ALA A 728 4.45 -28.15 5.48
CA ALA A 728 3.84 -29.36 4.94
C ALA A 728 2.51 -29.70 5.64
N ALA A 729 2.48 -29.57 6.97
CA ALA A 729 1.26 -29.80 7.76
C ALA A 729 0.14 -28.82 7.42
N SER A 730 0.43 -27.56 7.12
CA SER A 730 -0.59 -26.55 6.74
C SER A 730 -1.36 -26.95 5.48
N LEU A 731 -0.74 -27.73 4.59
CA LEU A 731 -1.35 -28.20 3.36
C LEU A 731 -2.18 -29.47 3.54
N LEU A 732 -1.84 -30.34 4.49
CA LEU A 732 -2.43 -31.69 4.58
C LEU A 732 -3.21 -31.95 5.88
N THR A 733 -3.03 -31.12 6.89
CA THR A 733 -3.58 -31.36 8.22
C THR A 733 -4.36 -30.16 8.70
N PRO A 734 -5.59 -30.33 9.19
CA PRO A 734 -6.36 -29.24 9.77
C PRO A 734 -5.61 -28.68 11.01
N ARG A 735 -5.05 -27.50 10.89
CA ARG A 735 -4.51 -26.69 11.99
C ARG A 735 -5.26 -25.37 11.98
N PHE A 736 -5.81 -24.93 13.08
CA PHE A 736 -6.52 -23.64 13.19
C PHE A 736 -7.63 -23.42 12.12
N GLY A 737 -8.28 -24.49 11.67
CA GLY A 737 -9.30 -24.45 10.61
C GLY A 737 -9.17 -25.61 9.64
N ALA A 738 -9.37 -25.36 8.35
CA ALA A 738 -9.24 -26.36 7.28
C ALA A 738 -7.77 -26.54 6.86
N ALA A 739 -7.42 -27.75 6.41
CA ALA A 739 -6.17 -27.98 5.68
C ALA A 739 -6.19 -27.22 4.35
N ASP A 740 -5.01 -26.74 3.91
CA ASP A 740 -4.86 -26.00 2.65
C ASP A 740 -5.92 -24.90 2.45
N SER A 741 -6.03 -24.00 3.41
CA SER A 741 -7.05 -22.94 3.45
C SER A 741 -7.11 -22.08 2.16
N TYR A 742 -6.08 -22.11 1.34
CA TYR A 742 -5.98 -21.32 0.11
C TYR A 742 -5.83 -22.19 -1.16
N MET A 743 -6.24 -23.45 -1.11
CA MET A 743 -6.34 -24.36 -2.26
C MET A 743 -5.06 -24.45 -3.10
N THR A 744 -3.91 -24.40 -2.44
CA THR A 744 -2.59 -24.52 -3.06
C THR A 744 -2.43 -25.89 -3.73
N VAL A 745 -2.90 -26.96 -3.07
CA VAL A 745 -2.84 -28.33 -3.58
C VAL A 745 -3.83 -28.53 -4.73
N ALA A 746 -5.05 -28.01 -4.60
CA ALA A 746 -6.08 -28.16 -5.61
C ALA A 746 -5.70 -27.49 -6.95
N ASP A 747 -5.10 -26.30 -6.91
CA ASP A 747 -4.71 -25.56 -8.11
C ASP A 747 -3.31 -25.95 -8.66
N PHE A 748 -2.55 -26.80 -7.97
CA PHE A 748 -1.16 -27.09 -8.32
C PHE A 748 -0.99 -27.63 -9.75
N ALA A 749 -1.82 -28.58 -10.15
CA ALA A 749 -1.72 -29.19 -11.48
C ALA A 749 -2.00 -28.18 -12.61
N SER A 750 -3.01 -27.33 -12.45
CA SER A 750 -3.34 -26.27 -13.43
C SER A 750 -2.27 -25.18 -13.47
N TYR A 751 -1.70 -24.80 -12.32
CA TYR A 751 -0.57 -23.88 -12.25
C TYR A 751 0.66 -24.41 -12.98
N LYS A 752 1.04 -25.66 -12.74
CA LYS A 752 2.14 -26.35 -13.44
C LYS A 752 1.96 -26.34 -14.96
N ALA A 753 0.73 -26.61 -15.42
CA ALA A 753 0.41 -26.59 -16.85
C ALA A 753 0.53 -25.18 -17.44
N ALA A 754 0.02 -24.14 -16.75
CA ALA A 754 0.15 -22.77 -17.20
C ALA A 754 1.61 -22.29 -17.25
N LYS A 755 2.43 -22.71 -16.30
CA LYS A 755 3.88 -22.42 -16.28
C LYS A 755 4.58 -23.07 -17.48
N ALA A 756 4.29 -24.33 -17.76
CA ALA A 756 4.86 -25.04 -18.91
C ALA A 756 4.48 -24.34 -20.24
N HIS A 757 3.21 -23.94 -20.37
CA HIS A 757 2.76 -23.17 -21.52
C HIS A 757 3.44 -21.80 -21.64
N ALA A 758 3.62 -21.08 -20.52
CA ALA A 758 4.33 -19.80 -20.53
C ALA A 758 5.79 -19.95 -21.01
N VAL A 759 6.50 -21.00 -20.60
CA VAL A 759 7.85 -21.30 -21.06
C VAL A 759 7.86 -21.65 -22.55
N GLU A 760 6.91 -22.42 -23.03
CA GLU A 760 6.75 -22.74 -24.45
C GLU A 760 6.55 -21.48 -25.30
N VAL A 761 5.61 -20.62 -24.90
CA VAL A 761 5.31 -19.36 -25.60
C VAL A 761 6.49 -18.41 -25.57
N TYR A 762 7.25 -18.36 -24.45
CA TYR A 762 8.44 -17.50 -24.35
C TYR A 762 9.53 -17.86 -25.35
N GLN A 763 9.65 -19.11 -25.74
CA GLN A 763 10.62 -19.58 -26.76
C GLN A 763 10.26 -19.02 -28.15
N ASP A 764 9.00 -18.77 -28.47
CA ASP A 764 8.60 -17.94 -29.60
C ASP A 764 8.71 -16.44 -29.23
N ARG A 765 9.92 -15.92 -29.39
CA ARG A 765 10.27 -14.55 -28.99
C ARG A 765 9.38 -13.49 -29.65
N THR A 766 8.97 -13.71 -30.89
CA THR A 766 8.08 -12.80 -31.61
C THR A 766 6.69 -12.79 -31.00
N ARG A 767 6.12 -13.97 -30.73
CA ARG A 767 4.82 -14.11 -30.09
C ARG A 767 4.83 -13.48 -28.70
N PHE A 768 5.85 -13.74 -27.88
CA PHE A 768 5.94 -13.18 -26.55
C PHE A 768 6.11 -11.65 -26.56
N ALA A 769 6.86 -11.10 -27.54
CA ALA A 769 6.99 -9.66 -27.72
C ALA A 769 5.65 -8.98 -28.11
N LYS A 770 4.84 -9.64 -28.94
CA LYS A 770 3.48 -9.17 -29.26
C LYS A 770 2.58 -9.14 -28.03
N MET A 771 2.64 -10.17 -27.18
CA MET A 771 1.93 -10.19 -25.90
C MET A 771 2.40 -9.03 -25.01
N SER A 772 3.70 -8.82 -24.90
CA SER A 772 4.30 -7.73 -24.10
C SER A 772 3.82 -6.37 -24.59
N LEU A 773 3.87 -6.09 -25.90
CA LEU A 773 3.40 -4.84 -26.49
C LEU A 773 1.90 -4.64 -26.23
N THR A 774 1.08 -5.67 -26.40
CA THR A 774 -0.36 -5.61 -26.13
C THR A 774 -0.65 -5.25 -24.68
N ASN A 775 0.09 -5.83 -23.73
CA ASN A 775 -0.03 -5.51 -22.31
C ASN A 775 0.32 -4.03 -22.05
N ILE A 776 1.41 -3.52 -22.60
CA ILE A 776 1.76 -2.08 -22.47
C ILE A 776 0.65 -1.20 -23.04
N ALA A 777 0.20 -1.48 -24.26
CA ALA A 777 -0.80 -0.69 -24.97
C ALA A 777 -2.14 -0.62 -24.24
N ARG A 778 -2.54 -1.69 -23.60
CA ARG A 778 -3.83 -1.81 -22.88
C ARG A 778 -3.78 -1.42 -21.41
N ALA A 779 -2.60 -1.04 -20.88
CA ALA A 779 -2.43 -0.72 -19.46
C ALA A 779 -2.97 0.67 -19.05
N GLY A 780 -3.26 1.56 -20.01
CA GLY A 780 -3.64 2.96 -19.73
C GLY A 780 -4.84 3.13 -18.80
N ILE A 781 -5.84 2.26 -18.91
CA ILE A 781 -7.05 2.26 -18.06
C ILE A 781 -6.72 2.11 -16.56
N PHE A 782 -5.57 1.50 -16.23
CA PHE A 782 -5.13 1.32 -14.85
C PHE A 782 -4.29 2.49 -14.32
N SER A 783 -4.39 3.68 -14.92
CA SER A 783 -3.78 4.88 -14.38
C SER A 783 -4.49 5.35 -13.10
N SER A 784 -3.73 5.85 -12.12
CA SER A 784 -4.30 6.51 -10.94
C SER A 784 -5.03 7.81 -11.28
N ASP A 785 -4.70 8.45 -12.40
CA ASP A 785 -5.40 9.64 -12.88
C ASP A 785 -6.88 9.33 -13.15
N ARG A 786 -7.16 8.26 -13.92
CA ARG A 786 -8.53 7.79 -14.18
C ARG A 786 -9.26 7.45 -12.86
N SER A 787 -8.58 6.74 -11.91
CA SER A 787 -9.20 6.41 -10.63
C SER A 787 -9.58 7.66 -9.84
N VAL A 788 -8.67 8.63 -9.74
CA VAL A 788 -8.90 9.87 -8.98
C VAL A 788 -9.99 10.73 -9.63
N GLU A 789 -10.05 10.81 -10.96
CA GLU A 789 -11.16 11.48 -11.65
C GLU A 789 -12.52 10.85 -11.34
N GLN A 790 -12.56 9.50 -11.23
CA GLN A 790 -13.78 8.82 -10.81
C GLN A 790 -14.13 9.13 -9.36
N TYR A 791 -13.18 9.09 -8.42
CA TYR A 791 -13.39 9.50 -7.04
C TYR A 791 -13.88 10.94 -6.95
N ALA A 792 -13.29 11.86 -7.71
CA ALA A 792 -13.67 13.27 -7.73
C ALA A 792 -15.14 13.45 -8.14
N ARG A 793 -15.56 12.80 -9.22
CA ARG A 793 -16.91 12.91 -9.77
C ARG A 793 -17.96 12.13 -8.96
N GLU A 794 -17.67 10.90 -8.51
CA GLU A 794 -18.67 9.95 -8.03
C GLU A 794 -18.75 9.89 -6.50
N ILE A 795 -17.72 10.34 -5.78
CA ILE A 795 -17.65 10.26 -4.32
C ILE A 795 -17.41 11.62 -3.67
N TRP A 796 -16.42 12.39 -4.16
CA TRP A 796 -16.04 13.64 -3.51
C TRP A 796 -16.85 14.84 -3.98
N ASP A 797 -17.54 14.73 -5.11
CA ASP A 797 -18.36 15.79 -5.69
C ASP A 797 -17.54 17.08 -5.92
N LEU A 798 -16.45 16.92 -6.73
CA LEU A 798 -15.54 17.98 -7.16
C LEU A 798 -15.83 18.47 -8.56
#